data_74f5f0c6da56ef27f6156c178eea2f47
#
_entry.id   74f5f0c6da56ef27f6156c178eea2f47
#
_cell.length_a   1.000
_cell.length_b   1.000
_cell.length_c   1.000
_cell.angle_alpha   90.00
_cell.angle_beta   90.00
_cell.angle_gamma   90.00
#
_symmetry.space_group_name_H-M   'P 1'
#
loop_
_entity.id
_entity.type
_entity.pdbx_description
1 polymer ?
#
loop_
_entity_poly.entity_id
_entity_poly.type
_entity_poly.pdbx_seq_one_letter_code
_entity_poly.pdbx_strand_id
1 'polypeptide(L)'
;MNQLCLSDWSARLGVMPVFFRHNQSGREKLYAMLDGLKNSFCLDYNSPEDPDHIQADIWSANMSHYLVTGPEGISLYRLNAAFPEKISYALLSGNFDRFYEYLSLQEIPKDESILTFILNRFRRIRENIREEDSAQDSLKIFLSLLSSVSKEKNMYTADGTLSAISRVDADLYQTVQSELKEGFAGRKINLDLVLRHCAGSLFQEANYIASFPPQLELFPAGNYASTPRQIGAYFTPPSVARSIVEESLHQIDLNAKKQLVIFDPACGSAVFLAEALRQLKTRNYQGTIRVVGWDLSPIAVEMSKYVLQFEKLEWPEGRMSFDIQCKNSLSDVSHWPEADLILMNPPYKSWYLMDTAERDIAKAVIGTKTEKPNFSSLFYLKAAHALKEGGCIGCLMPQSFLTSDSVRLIRSEALEIAPPVLIGNLGSFVFPSAFVDVCIIVACRERKETVRMMWTRNIDSATENALRVLRMAQSNGRTISSDQYHIYDVKQSSVLDKDRFWPVSKESILIQSRLAELTQKKALSIATELFDIKQGAKTGKNSIFLLTPEEMKSLPVKERLFFKPVIDNDAINDGILRTANYIFFPYSGQQCLLETESELRNRMPVYYKTRLLPVKSLLEKKSGIQAEKWWLLTRRGAFQTDPLPKIVSTQFGRTGCFSFDQSGLYIVERGLAWIARFEDDNQDRRFAYVAIFSSSIFEKLLSLFCRHLAGEVYNLELKYVGQIPIPDLNRCSEDLVDILADLGRKIVAKGVRSIDKSFLDELVLSLYPGIHVK
;
A
#
# COMPACT_ATOMS: atom_id res chain seq x y z
N MET A 1 12.97 -31.47 32.58
CA MET A 1 12.21 -30.37 31.91
C MET A 1 12.80 -30.17 30.54
N ASN A 2 11.99 -30.21 29.50
CA ASN A 2 12.49 -30.12 28.13
C ASN A 2 13.02 -28.71 27.85
N GLN A 3 14.24 -28.62 27.40
CA GLN A 3 14.83 -27.45 26.82
C GLN A 3 13.90 -26.93 25.71
N LEU A 4 13.53 -25.66 25.74
CA LEU A 4 12.76 -25.05 24.65
C LEU A 4 13.59 -25.17 23.37
N CYS A 5 13.09 -25.95 22.41
CA CYS A 5 13.77 -26.11 21.13
C CYS A 5 13.29 -25.04 20.09
N LEU A 6 14.00 -24.95 18.99
CA LEU A 6 13.68 -23.98 17.95
C LEU A 6 12.26 -24.17 17.39
N SER A 7 11.80 -25.41 17.27
CA SER A 7 10.43 -25.72 16.84
C SER A 7 9.38 -25.16 17.80
N ASP A 8 9.66 -25.09 19.11
CA ASP A 8 8.74 -24.52 20.09
C ASP A 8 8.60 -23.00 19.89
N TRP A 9 9.71 -22.30 19.65
CA TRP A 9 9.68 -20.86 19.33
C TRP A 9 8.95 -20.59 18.03
N SER A 10 9.24 -21.35 16.97
CA SER A 10 8.55 -21.22 15.70
C SER A 10 7.05 -21.52 15.81
N ALA A 11 6.69 -22.64 16.47
CA ALA A 11 5.29 -23.04 16.61
C ALA A 11 4.48 -22.11 17.52
N ARG A 12 5.06 -21.61 18.62
CA ARG A 12 4.37 -20.79 19.62
C ARG A 12 4.41 -19.29 19.32
N LEU A 13 5.50 -18.80 18.71
CA LEU A 13 5.72 -17.37 18.50
C LEU A 13 5.77 -16.96 17.03
N GLY A 14 5.74 -17.89 16.09
CA GLY A 14 5.90 -17.58 14.69
C GLY A 14 7.27 -16.97 14.34
N VAL A 15 8.30 -17.33 15.15
CA VAL A 15 9.68 -16.91 14.93
C VAL A 15 10.32 -17.82 13.90
N MET A 16 10.99 -17.24 12.92
CA MET A 16 11.65 -18.02 11.87
C MET A 16 13.11 -18.31 12.19
N PRO A 17 13.56 -19.57 12.13
CA PRO A 17 14.94 -19.92 12.31
C PRO A 17 15.79 -19.48 11.11
N VAL A 18 16.96 -18.97 11.39
CA VAL A 18 17.97 -18.65 10.39
C VAL A 18 19.27 -19.37 10.75
N PHE A 19 19.83 -20.12 9.80
CA PHE A 19 21.06 -20.87 9.97
C PHE A 19 22.27 -20.07 9.49
N PHE A 20 23.37 -20.15 10.26
CA PHE A 20 24.65 -19.55 9.90
C PHE A 20 25.76 -20.57 10.03
N ARG A 21 26.63 -20.63 9.04
CA ARG A 21 27.94 -21.25 9.20
C ARG A 21 28.91 -20.32 9.88
N HIS A 22 29.50 -20.75 10.96
CA HIS A 22 30.60 -20.04 11.58
C HIS A 22 31.92 -20.70 11.15
N ASN A 23 32.68 -20.04 10.28
CA ASN A 23 33.91 -20.60 9.68
C ASN A 23 35.06 -20.84 10.65
N GLN A 24 35.00 -20.37 11.90
CA GLN A 24 36.11 -20.53 12.85
C GLN A 24 36.14 -21.81 13.64
N SER A 25 35.06 -22.57 13.71
CA SER A 25 35.01 -23.78 14.54
C SER A 25 34.30 -25.00 13.91
N GLY A 26 33.90 -24.91 12.63
CA GLY A 26 33.14 -25.98 11.96
C GLY A 26 31.77 -26.26 12.56
N ARG A 27 31.26 -25.43 13.48
CA ARG A 27 29.97 -25.56 14.11
C ARG A 27 28.95 -24.65 13.39
N GLU A 28 27.84 -25.20 12.97
CA GLU A 28 26.70 -24.43 12.49
C GLU A 28 26.07 -23.72 13.70
N LYS A 29 26.01 -22.39 13.66
CA LYS A 29 25.20 -21.59 14.59
C LYS A 29 23.79 -21.47 14.05
N LEU A 30 22.82 -21.69 14.91
CA LEU A 30 21.42 -21.57 14.63
C LEU A 30 20.87 -20.33 15.36
N TYR A 31 20.34 -19.38 14.59
CA TYR A 31 19.66 -18.23 15.14
C TYR A 31 18.18 -18.31 14.79
N ALA A 32 17.32 -18.03 15.75
CA ALA A 32 15.92 -17.76 15.53
C ALA A 32 15.70 -16.27 15.72
N MET A 33 14.98 -15.67 14.81
CA MET A 33 14.79 -14.24 14.83
C MET A 33 13.34 -13.88 14.72
N LEU A 34 12.97 -12.84 15.45
CA LEU A 34 11.67 -12.24 15.33
C LEU A 34 11.65 -11.29 14.15
N ASP A 35 10.56 -11.35 13.41
CA ASP A 35 10.32 -10.44 12.29
C ASP A 35 9.70 -9.13 12.78
N GLY A 36 10.44 -8.08 12.76
CA GLY A 36 9.97 -6.75 13.06
C GLY A 36 11.08 -5.73 12.84
N LEU A 37 10.77 -4.59 12.25
CA LEU A 37 11.73 -3.50 12.10
C LEU A 37 12.14 -2.90 13.45
N LYS A 38 11.26 -3.01 14.46
CA LYS A 38 11.46 -2.37 15.76
C LYS A 38 11.80 -3.35 16.89
N ASN A 39 11.47 -4.63 16.74
CA ASN A 39 11.31 -5.53 17.88
C ASN A 39 11.97 -6.90 17.65
N SER A 40 13.15 -6.92 17.04
CA SER A 40 13.86 -8.17 16.76
C SER A 40 14.74 -8.62 17.92
N PHE A 41 14.80 -9.91 18.15
CA PHE A 41 15.77 -10.52 19.03
C PHE A 41 16.46 -11.72 18.36
N CYS A 42 17.65 -12.04 18.82
CA CYS A 42 18.39 -13.21 18.36
C CYS A 42 18.33 -14.32 19.41
N LEU A 43 18.13 -15.56 18.98
CA LEU A 43 18.18 -16.73 19.82
C LEU A 43 19.29 -17.67 19.32
N ASP A 44 20.30 -17.91 20.17
CA ASP A 44 21.45 -18.76 19.86
C ASP A 44 21.37 -20.07 20.64
N TYR A 45 21.48 -21.20 19.93
CA TYR A 45 21.36 -22.52 20.52
C TYR A 45 22.70 -23.15 20.91
N ASN A 46 23.83 -22.64 20.45
CA ASN A 46 25.11 -23.30 20.56
C ASN A 46 26.30 -22.35 20.77
N SER A 47 26.10 -21.16 21.32
CA SER A 47 27.23 -20.25 21.51
C SER A 47 28.13 -20.65 22.68
N PRO A 48 29.44 -20.67 22.51
CA PRO A 48 30.33 -20.58 23.65
C PRO A 48 30.15 -19.19 24.31
N GLU A 49 30.26 -19.17 25.62
CA GLU A 49 30.04 -18.00 26.48
C GLU A 49 31.17 -16.96 26.37
N ASP A 50 31.42 -16.41 25.19
CA ASP A 50 32.29 -15.26 25.02
C ASP A 50 31.45 -13.96 24.93
N PRO A 51 31.39 -13.17 25.99
CA PRO A 51 30.57 -11.96 26.06
C PRO A 51 30.91 -10.93 24.99
N ASP A 52 32.19 -10.80 24.62
CA ASP A 52 32.63 -9.80 23.63
C ASP A 52 32.14 -10.18 22.25
N HIS A 53 32.12 -11.46 21.94
CA HIS A 53 31.59 -11.96 20.67
C HIS A 53 30.07 -11.78 20.60
N ILE A 54 29.35 -12.02 21.68
CA ILE A 54 27.90 -11.83 21.78
C ILE A 54 27.56 -10.36 21.61
N GLN A 55 28.28 -9.44 22.24
CA GLN A 55 28.05 -7.99 22.07
C GLN A 55 28.29 -7.50 20.63
N ALA A 56 29.27 -8.06 19.94
CA ALA A 56 29.53 -7.79 18.53
C ALA A 56 28.40 -8.32 17.64
N ASP A 57 27.86 -9.50 17.93
CA ASP A 57 26.75 -10.10 17.20
C ASP A 57 25.42 -9.34 17.41
N ILE A 58 25.10 -8.94 18.65
CA ILE A 58 23.92 -8.10 18.98
C ILE A 58 23.97 -6.81 18.16
N TRP A 59 25.11 -6.14 18.20
CA TRP A 59 25.32 -4.88 17.49
C TRP A 59 25.21 -5.04 15.98
N SER A 60 25.88 -6.06 15.40
CA SER A 60 25.88 -6.32 13.95
C SER A 60 24.51 -6.76 13.43
N ALA A 61 23.71 -7.46 14.23
CA ALA A 61 22.35 -7.81 13.90
C ALA A 61 21.37 -6.64 14.04
N ASN A 62 21.81 -5.52 14.60
CA ASN A 62 20.98 -4.35 14.92
C ASN A 62 19.77 -4.69 15.80
N MET A 63 20.02 -5.46 16.86
CA MET A 63 18.99 -5.98 17.77
C MET A 63 19.21 -5.51 19.20
N SER A 64 18.12 -5.40 19.97
CA SER A 64 18.17 -4.98 21.36
C SER A 64 18.51 -6.14 22.32
N HIS A 65 18.12 -7.36 21.95
CA HIS A 65 18.24 -8.54 22.80
C HIS A 65 18.87 -9.72 22.07
N TYR A 66 19.68 -10.47 22.82
CA TYR A 66 20.32 -11.70 22.37
C TYR A 66 20.14 -12.77 23.45
N LEU A 67 19.58 -13.86 23.07
CA LEU A 67 19.23 -14.97 23.98
C LEU A 67 20.15 -16.15 23.69
N VAL A 68 20.80 -16.67 24.73
CA VAL A 68 21.58 -17.89 24.62
C VAL A 68 20.92 -18.98 25.44
N THR A 69 20.60 -20.10 24.79
CA THR A 69 19.99 -21.25 25.49
C THR A 69 21.07 -22.05 26.21
N GLY A 70 20.81 -22.33 27.46
CA GLY A 70 21.64 -23.20 28.32
C GLY A 70 20.86 -24.41 28.88
N PRO A 71 21.49 -25.30 29.65
CA PRO A 71 20.82 -26.48 30.18
C PRO A 71 19.66 -26.17 31.14
N GLU A 72 19.76 -25.12 31.93
CA GLU A 72 18.79 -24.75 32.96
C GLU A 72 17.86 -23.60 32.62
N GLY A 73 18.16 -22.84 31.57
CA GLY A 73 17.41 -21.66 31.18
C GLY A 73 18.07 -20.89 30.06
N ILE A 74 17.68 -19.64 29.93
CA ILE A 74 18.14 -18.70 28.90
C ILE A 74 18.97 -17.61 29.59
N SER A 75 20.10 -17.25 28.96
CA SER A 75 20.87 -16.05 29.28
C SER A 75 20.45 -14.93 28.32
N LEU A 76 19.87 -13.88 28.87
CA LEU A 76 19.43 -12.70 28.10
C LEU A 76 20.51 -11.63 28.16
N TYR A 77 21.14 -11.36 27.03
CA TYR A 77 22.08 -10.26 26.83
C TYR A 77 21.40 -9.06 26.24
N ARG A 78 21.74 -7.87 26.71
CA ARG A 78 21.31 -6.59 26.15
C ARG A 78 22.53 -5.84 25.62
N LEU A 79 22.31 -5.01 24.62
CA LEU A 79 23.36 -4.11 24.14
C LEU A 79 23.83 -3.22 25.30
N ASN A 80 25.14 -3.11 25.50
CA ASN A 80 25.78 -2.33 26.58
C ASN A 80 25.59 -2.86 27.99
N ALA A 81 24.95 -4.01 28.20
CA ALA A 81 24.89 -4.64 29.53
C ALA A 81 26.14 -5.49 29.82
N ALA A 82 26.75 -5.28 30.99
CA ALA A 82 27.96 -5.98 31.39
C ALA A 82 27.71 -7.48 31.65
N PHE A 83 26.52 -7.86 32.09
CA PHE A 83 26.18 -9.24 32.47
C PHE A 83 24.81 -9.62 31.92
N PRO A 84 24.62 -10.92 31.56
CA PRO A 84 23.33 -11.42 31.14
C PRO A 84 22.37 -11.59 32.33
N GLU A 85 21.09 -11.42 32.06
CA GLU A 85 20.02 -11.84 32.95
C GLU A 85 19.73 -13.34 32.74
N LYS A 86 19.76 -14.15 33.79
CA LYS A 86 19.46 -15.58 33.71
C LYS A 86 17.99 -15.85 34.00
N ILE A 87 17.30 -16.53 33.11
CA ILE A 87 15.88 -16.84 33.19
C ILE A 87 15.68 -18.34 33.06
N SER A 88 15.12 -18.97 34.10
CA SER A 88 14.89 -20.42 34.10
C SER A 88 13.77 -20.85 33.16
N TYR A 89 13.85 -22.06 32.59
CA TYR A 89 12.77 -22.61 31.76
C TYR A 89 11.45 -22.75 32.50
N ALA A 90 11.48 -22.96 33.82
CA ALA A 90 10.28 -23.04 34.66
C ALA A 90 9.51 -21.69 34.65
N LEU A 91 10.23 -20.57 34.77
CA LEU A 91 9.64 -19.23 34.72
C LEU A 91 9.11 -18.90 33.30
N LEU A 92 9.87 -19.28 32.28
CA LEU A 92 9.47 -19.04 30.86
C LEU A 92 8.23 -19.82 30.47
N SER A 93 8.11 -21.08 30.90
CA SER A 93 6.98 -21.93 30.45
C SER A 93 5.62 -21.42 30.89
N GLY A 94 5.54 -20.74 32.04
CA GLY A 94 4.31 -20.10 32.53
C GLY A 94 4.03 -18.69 32.01
N ASN A 95 5.06 -18.01 31.48
CA ASN A 95 4.96 -16.58 31.09
C ASN A 95 5.53 -16.30 29.71
N PHE A 96 5.47 -17.26 28.79
CA PHE A 96 6.15 -17.19 27.50
C PHE A 96 5.68 -16.02 26.63
N ASP A 97 4.37 -15.76 26.58
CA ASP A 97 3.82 -14.65 25.80
C ASP A 97 4.22 -13.28 26.36
N ARG A 98 4.23 -13.14 27.70
CA ARG A 98 4.70 -11.91 28.36
C ARG A 98 6.20 -11.67 28.15
N PHE A 99 6.97 -12.74 28.15
CA PHE A 99 8.40 -12.64 27.84
C PHE A 99 8.64 -12.21 26.40
N TYR A 100 7.87 -12.74 25.48
CA TYR A 100 7.87 -12.29 24.09
C TYR A 100 7.51 -10.81 23.96
N GLU A 101 6.41 -10.37 24.59
CA GLU A 101 6.01 -8.95 24.60
C GLU A 101 7.14 -8.06 25.17
N TYR A 102 7.79 -8.50 26.24
CA TYR A 102 8.93 -7.79 26.79
C TYR A 102 10.08 -7.66 25.80
N LEU A 103 10.46 -8.72 25.09
CA LEU A 103 11.51 -8.69 24.06
C LEU A 103 11.14 -7.76 22.89
N SER A 104 9.87 -7.62 22.62
CA SER A 104 9.37 -6.82 21.50
C SER A 104 9.25 -5.32 21.78
N LEU A 105 9.42 -4.86 23.02
CA LEU A 105 9.16 -3.46 23.42
C LEU A 105 10.40 -2.54 23.41
N GLN A 106 11.61 -3.05 23.17
CA GLN A 106 12.84 -2.24 23.29
C GLN A 106 13.49 -1.94 21.93
N GLU A 107 13.80 -0.67 21.70
CA GLU A 107 14.49 -0.18 20.49
C GLU A 107 15.96 0.13 20.79
N ILE A 108 16.83 -0.05 19.78
CA ILE A 108 18.22 0.40 19.83
C ILE A 108 18.25 1.92 19.61
N PRO A 109 18.99 2.69 20.44
CA PRO A 109 19.24 4.09 20.17
C PRO A 109 19.85 4.28 18.78
N LYS A 110 19.33 5.22 18.00
CA LYS A 110 19.78 5.48 16.59
C LYS A 110 21.30 5.73 16.52
N ASP A 111 21.85 6.42 17.48
CA ASP A 111 23.28 6.80 17.50
C ASP A 111 24.20 5.59 17.73
N GLU A 112 23.68 4.50 18.30
CA GLU A 112 24.39 3.27 18.57
C GLU A 112 24.18 2.21 17.48
N SER A 113 23.34 2.47 16.50
CA SER A 113 23.01 1.56 15.42
C SER A 113 24.21 1.26 14.53
N ILE A 114 24.40 -0.01 14.18
CA ILE A 114 25.38 -0.45 13.19
C ILE A 114 25.16 0.23 11.83
N LEU A 115 23.91 0.49 11.46
CA LEU A 115 23.56 1.19 10.22
C LEU A 115 24.13 2.61 10.22
N THR A 116 23.88 3.36 11.28
CA THR A 116 24.42 4.73 11.44
C THR A 116 25.95 4.72 11.43
N PHE A 117 26.56 3.73 12.06
CA PHE A 117 28.01 3.58 12.09
C PHE A 117 28.58 3.38 10.69
N ILE A 118 28.07 2.45 9.91
CA ILE A 118 28.54 2.15 8.55
C ILE A 118 28.27 3.32 7.61
N LEU A 119 27.04 3.85 7.64
CA LEU A 119 26.60 4.91 6.72
C LEU A 119 27.32 6.24 6.93
N ASN A 120 27.66 6.60 8.17
CA ASN A 120 28.44 7.82 8.44
C ASN A 120 29.86 7.73 7.84
N ARG A 121 30.45 6.54 7.81
CA ARG A 121 31.76 6.31 7.19
C ARG A 121 31.68 6.38 5.67
N PHE A 122 30.61 5.87 5.12
CA PHE A 122 30.35 6.00 3.69
C PHE A 122 30.09 7.47 3.28
N ARG A 123 29.36 8.25 4.09
CA ARG A 123 29.16 9.69 3.83
C ARG A 123 30.49 10.43 3.75
N ARG A 124 31.45 10.18 4.64
CA ARG A 124 32.79 10.77 4.59
C ARG A 124 33.50 10.48 3.27
N ILE A 125 33.39 9.28 2.74
CA ILE A 125 33.91 8.94 1.40
C ILE A 125 33.17 9.72 0.33
N ARG A 126 31.82 9.73 0.38
CA ARG A 126 31.00 10.38 -0.65
C ARG A 126 31.21 11.90 -0.72
N GLU A 127 31.46 12.56 0.41
CA GLU A 127 31.79 13.99 0.49
C GLU A 127 33.11 14.35 -0.20
N ASN A 128 34.01 13.39 -0.33
CA ASN A 128 35.34 13.57 -0.97
C ASN A 128 35.39 13.05 -2.41
N ILE A 129 34.30 12.54 -2.96
CA ILE A 129 34.20 12.17 -4.38
C ILE A 129 33.63 13.37 -5.14
N ARG A 130 34.26 13.70 -6.30
CA ARG A 130 33.84 14.84 -7.13
C ARG A 130 32.40 14.66 -7.65
N GLU A 131 31.69 15.77 -7.87
CA GLU A 131 30.29 15.78 -8.35
C GLU A 131 30.08 15.04 -9.68
N GLU A 132 31.10 14.94 -10.50
CA GLU A 132 31.09 14.26 -11.82
C GLU A 132 31.06 12.73 -11.67
N ASP A 133 31.34 12.18 -10.50
CA ASP A 133 31.41 10.75 -10.29
C ASP A 133 29.99 10.19 -10.04
N SER A 134 29.66 9.11 -10.74
CA SER A 134 28.33 8.53 -10.73
C SER A 134 27.97 7.95 -9.36
N ALA A 135 26.66 7.97 -9.03
CA ALA A 135 26.14 7.26 -7.87
C ALA A 135 26.53 5.78 -7.86
N GLN A 136 26.69 5.19 -9.05
CA GLN A 136 27.11 3.81 -9.23
C GLN A 136 28.56 3.59 -8.75
N ASP A 137 29.48 4.50 -9.05
CA ASP A 137 30.89 4.38 -8.61
C ASP A 137 31.01 4.55 -7.09
N SER A 138 30.28 5.50 -6.51
CA SER A 138 30.18 5.65 -5.05
C SER A 138 29.72 4.36 -4.37
N LEU A 139 28.71 3.67 -4.94
CA LEU A 139 28.25 2.42 -4.40
C LEU A 139 29.25 1.28 -4.56
N LYS A 140 30.00 1.19 -5.66
CA LYS A 140 31.08 0.21 -5.83
C LYS A 140 32.12 0.37 -4.72
N ILE A 141 32.47 1.61 -4.37
CA ILE A 141 33.36 1.90 -3.25
C ILE A 141 32.75 1.41 -1.93
N PHE A 142 31.45 1.67 -1.71
CA PHE A 142 30.74 1.20 -0.53
C PHE A 142 30.77 -0.33 -0.38
N LEU A 143 30.47 -1.06 -1.47
CA LEU A 143 30.51 -2.52 -1.47
C LEU A 143 31.93 -3.05 -1.22
N SER A 144 32.97 -2.37 -1.74
CA SER A 144 34.35 -2.70 -1.46
C SER A 144 34.73 -2.48 0.00
N LEU A 145 34.27 -1.40 0.62
CA LEU A 145 34.47 -1.16 2.05
C LEU A 145 33.79 -2.24 2.90
N LEU A 146 32.57 -2.64 2.57
CA LEU A 146 31.87 -3.77 3.23
C LEU A 146 32.64 -5.08 3.05
N SER A 147 33.14 -5.36 1.84
CA SER A 147 33.94 -6.55 1.56
C SER A 147 35.22 -6.60 2.39
N SER A 148 35.79 -5.45 2.74
CA SER A 148 37.04 -5.36 3.52
C SER A 148 36.90 -5.84 4.97
N VAL A 149 35.67 -5.88 5.50
CA VAL A 149 35.38 -6.42 6.87
C VAL A 149 34.93 -7.88 6.82
N SER A 150 34.74 -8.45 5.62
CA SER A 150 34.41 -9.87 5.46
C SER A 150 35.62 -10.74 5.80
N LYS A 151 35.36 -11.88 6.42
CA LYS A 151 36.38 -12.93 6.62
C LYS A 151 36.59 -13.81 5.38
N GLU A 152 35.68 -13.70 4.40
CA GLU A 152 35.73 -14.48 3.15
C GLU A 152 36.68 -13.84 2.13
N LYS A 153 37.59 -14.63 1.58
CA LYS A 153 38.64 -14.15 0.68
C LYS A 153 38.18 -13.80 -0.75
N ASN A 154 37.00 -14.35 -1.15
CA ASN A 154 36.49 -14.23 -2.53
C ASN A 154 35.13 -13.53 -2.58
N MET A 155 35.01 -12.41 -1.88
CA MET A 155 33.78 -11.60 -1.99
C MET A 155 33.65 -10.99 -3.38
N TYR A 156 32.39 -10.83 -3.80
CA TYR A 156 32.06 -10.18 -5.07
C TYR A 156 32.67 -8.78 -5.14
N THR A 157 33.32 -8.49 -6.23
CA THR A 157 33.82 -7.16 -6.58
C THR A 157 33.17 -6.74 -7.88
N ALA A 158 32.46 -5.62 -7.88
CA ALA A 158 31.80 -5.09 -9.07
C ALA A 158 32.85 -4.65 -10.11
N ASP A 159 32.53 -4.81 -11.39
CA ASP A 159 33.41 -4.35 -12.48
C ASP A 159 33.64 -2.83 -12.36
N GLY A 160 34.92 -2.41 -12.51
CA GLY A 160 35.31 -1.01 -12.37
C GLY A 160 35.49 -0.51 -10.93
N THR A 161 35.38 -1.38 -9.91
CA THR A 161 35.62 -0.99 -8.50
C THR A 161 36.99 -0.39 -8.24
N LEU A 162 38.05 -0.98 -8.80
CA LEU A 162 39.40 -0.45 -8.65
C LEU A 162 39.54 0.94 -9.27
N SER A 163 38.95 1.19 -10.43
CA SER A 163 38.90 2.49 -11.05
C SER A 163 38.13 3.52 -10.21
N ALA A 164 37.02 3.11 -9.57
CA ALA A 164 36.29 3.98 -8.67
C ALA A 164 37.07 4.31 -7.40
N ILE A 165 37.75 3.34 -6.79
CA ILE A 165 38.58 3.53 -5.59
C ILE A 165 39.78 4.47 -5.90
N SER A 166 40.38 4.38 -7.07
CA SER A 166 41.54 5.24 -7.45
C SER A 166 41.16 6.73 -7.52
N ARG A 167 39.91 7.09 -7.51
CA ARG A 167 39.42 8.49 -7.51
C ARG A 167 39.21 9.05 -6.10
N VAL A 168 39.27 8.20 -5.07
CA VAL A 168 39.16 8.60 -3.67
C VAL A 168 40.56 8.86 -3.13
N ASP A 169 40.69 9.81 -2.21
CA ASP A 169 41.91 10.00 -1.45
C ASP A 169 42.31 8.69 -0.76
N ALA A 170 43.54 8.21 -1.02
CA ALA A 170 43.99 6.91 -0.57
C ALA A 170 44.09 6.82 0.96
N ASP A 171 44.50 7.91 1.62
CA ASP A 171 44.62 7.95 3.09
C ASP A 171 43.24 7.93 3.76
N LEU A 172 42.28 8.67 3.18
CA LEU A 172 40.89 8.65 3.63
C LEU A 172 40.26 7.25 3.46
N TYR A 173 40.46 6.61 2.30
CA TYR A 173 39.92 5.26 2.05
C TYR A 173 40.50 4.25 3.06
N GLN A 174 41.81 4.27 3.29
CA GLN A 174 42.46 3.39 4.26
C GLN A 174 42.04 3.67 5.68
N THR A 175 41.87 4.94 6.05
CA THR A 175 41.37 5.33 7.37
C THR A 175 39.97 4.77 7.60
N VAL A 176 39.03 4.98 6.69
CA VAL A 176 37.65 4.47 6.78
C VAL A 176 37.64 2.94 6.80
N GLN A 177 38.46 2.30 6.02
CA GLN A 177 38.59 0.84 6.01
C GLN A 177 39.08 0.30 7.37
N SER A 178 40.09 0.96 7.98
CA SER A 178 40.57 0.58 9.32
C SER A 178 39.51 0.78 10.38
N GLU A 179 38.80 1.91 10.37
CA GLU A 179 37.69 2.17 11.30
C GLU A 179 36.59 1.12 11.21
N LEU A 180 36.23 0.67 9.99
CA LEU A 180 35.24 -0.40 9.80
C LEU A 180 35.75 -1.74 10.34
N LYS A 181 37.05 -2.07 10.17
CA LYS A 181 37.66 -3.30 10.71
C LYS A 181 37.79 -3.29 12.23
N GLU A 182 38.08 -2.13 12.82
CA GLU A 182 38.18 -1.95 14.27
C GLU A 182 36.80 -2.00 14.93
N GLY A 183 35.74 -1.50 14.23
CA GLY A 183 34.38 -1.45 14.71
C GLY A 183 34.15 -0.29 15.68
N PHE A 184 33.19 -0.46 16.60
CA PHE A 184 32.78 0.57 17.55
C PHE A 184 32.82 0.05 19.00
N ALA A 185 33.51 0.77 19.87
CA ALA A 185 33.65 0.42 21.28
C ALA A 185 34.11 -1.05 21.52
N GLY A 186 35.09 -1.52 20.74
CA GLY A 186 35.62 -2.89 20.83
C GLY A 186 34.79 -3.94 20.10
N ARG A 187 33.63 -3.60 19.55
CA ARG A 187 32.73 -4.51 18.82
C ARG A 187 33.11 -4.53 17.36
N LYS A 188 33.52 -5.69 16.87
CA LYS A 188 33.82 -5.89 15.43
C LYS A 188 32.55 -6.15 14.64
N ILE A 189 32.52 -5.69 13.40
CA ILE A 189 31.41 -5.96 12.49
C ILE A 189 31.38 -7.43 12.11
N ASN A 190 30.26 -8.08 12.34
CA ASN A 190 29.92 -9.36 11.75
C ASN A 190 29.09 -9.10 10.50
N LEU A 191 29.75 -9.08 9.33
CA LEU A 191 29.09 -8.72 8.06
C LEU A 191 27.95 -9.67 7.70
N ASP A 192 28.04 -10.94 8.08
CA ASP A 192 26.97 -11.92 7.89
C ASP A 192 25.65 -11.45 8.49
N LEU A 193 25.72 -11.02 9.75
CA LEU A 193 24.54 -10.53 10.45
C LEU A 193 24.00 -9.22 9.85
N VAL A 194 24.90 -8.31 9.49
CA VAL A 194 24.51 -7.05 8.85
C VAL A 194 23.76 -7.31 7.54
N LEU A 195 24.30 -8.13 6.67
CA LEU A 195 23.68 -8.41 5.37
C LEU A 195 22.36 -9.19 5.50
N ARG A 196 22.24 -10.05 6.51
CA ARG A 196 21.02 -10.83 6.71
C ARG A 196 19.88 -10.03 7.31
N HIS A 197 20.18 -9.07 8.17
CA HIS A 197 19.15 -8.37 8.95
C HIS A 197 18.96 -6.93 8.55
N CYS A 198 20.00 -6.31 8.01
CA CYS A 198 20.01 -4.88 7.73
C CYS A 198 20.21 -4.54 6.25
N ALA A 199 20.43 -5.52 5.36
CA ALA A 199 20.79 -5.24 3.97
C ALA A 199 19.80 -4.31 3.26
N GLY A 200 18.50 -4.52 3.41
CA GLY A 200 17.48 -3.69 2.79
C GLY A 200 17.61 -2.22 3.20
N SER A 201 17.62 -1.95 4.50
CA SER A 201 17.76 -0.59 5.04
C SER A 201 19.15 0.01 4.74
N LEU A 202 20.19 -0.80 4.88
CA LEU A 202 21.55 -0.37 4.61
C LEU A 202 21.74 0.08 3.15
N PHE A 203 21.26 -0.72 2.21
CA PHE A 203 21.39 -0.41 0.79
C PHE A 203 20.45 0.70 0.34
N GLN A 204 19.27 0.82 0.93
CA GLN A 204 18.37 1.96 0.70
C GLN A 204 19.05 3.28 1.05
N GLU A 205 19.59 3.37 2.25
CA GLU A 205 20.26 4.58 2.73
C GLU A 205 21.57 4.83 1.97
N ALA A 206 22.35 3.78 1.66
CA ALA A 206 23.56 3.91 0.85
C ALA A 206 23.25 4.43 -0.56
N ASN A 207 22.18 3.95 -1.18
CA ASN A 207 21.72 4.44 -2.48
C ASN A 207 21.29 5.92 -2.41
N TYR A 208 20.59 6.31 -1.34
CA TYR A 208 20.24 7.70 -1.10
C TYR A 208 21.48 8.58 -0.98
N ILE A 209 22.45 8.22 -0.13
CA ILE A 209 23.73 8.93 0.05
C ILE A 209 24.49 9.01 -1.27
N ALA A 210 24.55 7.94 -2.04
CA ALA A 210 25.24 7.91 -3.32
C ALA A 210 24.60 8.85 -4.37
N SER A 211 23.29 8.95 -4.37
CA SER A 211 22.51 9.68 -5.38
C SER A 211 22.42 11.20 -5.14
N PHE A 212 22.60 11.65 -3.89
CA PHE A 212 22.47 13.06 -3.52
C PHE A 212 23.81 13.61 -3.04
N PRO A 213 24.40 14.62 -3.72
CA PRO A 213 25.63 15.25 -3.27
C PRO A 213 25.40 16.05 -1.97
N PRO A 214 26.42 16.11 -1.08
CA PRO A 214 26.31 16.72 0.26
C PRO A 214 25.92 18.19 0.28
N GLN A 215 26.19 18.94 -0.78
CA GLN A 215 25.89 20.38 -0.88
C GLN A 215 24.38 20.71 -0.86
N LEU A 216 23.52 19.73 -1.07
CA LEU A 216 22.06 19.89 -0.99
C LEU A 216 21.49 19.65 0.40
N GLU A 217 22.28 19.22 1.37
CA GLU A 217 21.85 19.00 2.77
C GLU A 217 21.67 20.28 3.61
N LEU A 218 21.94 21.47 3.05
CA LEU A 218 21.65 22.77 3.70
C LEU A 218 20.15 23.01 3.99
N PHE A 219 19.27 22.15 3.50
CA PHE A 219 17.85 22.20 3.80
C PHE A 219 17.45 20.93 4.58
N PRO A 220 16.79 21.09 5.74
CA PRO A 220 16.38 19.93 6.55
C PRO A 220 15.49 18.99 5.74
N ALA A 221 15.66 17.69 5.93
CA ALA A 221 15.06 16.57 5.21
C ALA A 221 13.52 16.56 5.04
N GLY A 222 12.83 17.58 5.49
CA GLY A 222 11.38 17.74 5.38
C GLY A 222 10.84 18.05 3.99
N ASN A 223 11.67 18.57 3.05
CA ASN A 223 11.17 19.07 1.76
C ASN A 223 11.62 18.27 0.52
N TYR A 224 12.50 17.27 0.65
CA TYR A 224 12.96 16.45 -0.50
C TYR A 224 12.25 15.10 -0.62
N ALA A 225 11.06 14.96 -0.05
CA ALA A 225 10.23 13.74 -0.12
C ALA A 225 9.62 13.46 -1.51
N SER A 226 10.11 14.09 -2.59
CA SER A 226 9.49 13.96 -3.92
C SER A 226 10.08 12.83 -4.79
N THR A 227 11.33 12.40 -4.56
CA THR A 227 12.04 11.49 -5.49
C THR A 227 11.66 10.00 -5.37
N PRO A 228 11.55 9.37 -4.18
CA PRO A 228 11.07 7.99 -4.07
C PRO A 228 9.60 7.86 -4.47
N ARG A 229 8.78 8.88 -4.17
CA ARG A 229 7.34 8.90 -4.54
C ARG A 229 7.08 8.94 -6.04
N GLN A 230 7.97 9.56 -6.82
CA GLN A 230 7.82 9.64 -8.27
C GLN A 230 8.16 8.33 -8.98
N ILE A 231 9.07 7.53 -8.42
CA ILE A 231 9.51 6.25 -8.99
C ILE A 231 8.64 5.09 -8.49
N GLY A 232 7.94 5.24 -7.36
CA GLY A 232 7.09 4.19 -6.77
C GLY A 232 7.89 2.96 -6.29
N ALA A 233 9.18 3.12 -6.04
CA ALA A 233 10.07 2.07 -5.55
C ALA A 233 10.15 2.11 -4.02
N TYR A 234 9.73 1.03 -3.36
CA TYR A 234 9.78 0.88 -1.90
C TYR A 234 10.53 -0.40 -1.55
N PHE A 235 11.43 -0.32 -0.58
CA PHE A 235 12.13 -1.50 -0.08
C PHE A 235 11.21 -2.34 0.80
N THR A 236 11.14 -3.63 0.51
CA THR A 236 10.30 -4.57 1.24
C THR A 236 10.87 -4.81 2.64
N PRO A 237 10.09 -4.60 3.71
CA PRO A 237 10.53 -4.97 5.06
C PRO A 237 10.84 -6.46 5.15
N PRO A 238 11.91 -6.87 5.85
CA PRO A 238 12.29 -8.28 5.98
C PRO A 238 11.19 -9.19 6.53
N SER A 239 10.41 -8.71 7.49
CA SER A 239 9.27 -9.44 8.06
C SER A 239 8.19 -9.77 7.03
N VAL A 240 7.88 -8.82 6.16
CA VAL A 240 6.90 -8.99 5.09
C VAL A 240 7.45 -9.95 4.03
N ALA A 241 8.71 -9.77 3.62
CA ALA A 241 9.36 -10.67 2.65
C ALA A 241 9.37 -12.12 3.16
N ARG A 242 9.73 -12.34 4.42
CA ARG A 242 9.72 -13.67 5.06
C ARG A 242 8.36 -14.31 5.02
N SER A 243 7.33 -13.58 5.41
CA SER A 243 5.98 -14.12 5.44
C SER A 243 5.47 -14.48 4.03
N ILE A 244 5.72 -13.63 3.03
CA ILE A 244 5.34 -13.90 1.65
C ILE A 244 6.08 -15.13 1.12
N VAL A 245 7.39 -15.21 1.36
CA VAL A 245 8.20 -16.36 0.90
C VAL A 245 7.75 -17.65 1.58
N GLU A 246 7.51 -17.62 2.89
CA GLU A 246 7.06 -18.79 3.63
C GLU A 246 5.71 -19.30 3.13
N GLU A 247 4.73 -18.41 3.00
CA GLU A 247 3.42 -18.77 2.48
C GLU A 247 3.49 -19.33 1.05
N SER A 248 4.37 -18.75 0.22
CA SER A 248 4.57 -19.21 -1.14
C SER A 248 5.23 -20.60 -1.21
N LEU A 249 6.28 -20.81 -0.41
CA LEU A 249 6.98 -22.11 -0.37
C LEU A 249 6.12 -23.25 0.21
N HIS A 250 5.15 -22.96 1.06
CA HIS A 250 4.18 -23.93 1.54
C HIS A 250 3.26 -24.46 0.43
N GLN A 251 3.12 -23.71 -0.64
CA GLN A 251 2.28 -24.12 -1.77
C GLN A 251 3.02 -25.00 -2.78
N ILE A 252 4.33 -25.13 -2.68
CA ILE A 252 5.17 -25.86 -3.61
C ILE A 252 5.58 -27.20 -2.99
N ASP A 253 5.35 -28.31 -3.69
CA ASP A 253 5.91 -29.60 -3.29
C ASP A 253 7.42 -29.65 -3.59
N LEU A 254 8.22 -29.23 -2.61
CA LEU A 254 9.67 -29.20 -2.73
C LEU A 254 10.30 -30.57 -2.93
N ASN A 255 9.65 -31.64 -2.46
CA ASN A 255 10.18 -33.01 -2.61
C ASN A 255 10.05 -33.52 -4.05
N ALA A 256 9.05 -33.06 -4.75
CA ALA A 256 8.86 -33.41 -6.18
C ALA A 256 9.79 -32.61 -7.11
N LYS A 257 10.40 -31.52 -6.66
CA LYS A 257 11.22 -30.65 -7.51
C LYS A 257 12.70 -30.95 -7.36
N LYS A 258 13.32 -31.52 -8.41
CA LYS A 258 14.78 -31.73 -8.50
C LYS A 258 15.53 -30.42 -8.78
N GLN A 259 14.89 -29.47 -9.46
CA GLN A 259 15.36 -28.13 -9.75
C GLN A 259 14.27 -27.13 -9.44
N LEU A 260 14.64 -26.04 -8.79
CA LEU A 260 13.77 -24.91 -8.48
C LEU A 260 14.28 -23.64 -9.18
N VAL A 261 13.42 -23.01 -9.97
CA VAL A 261 13.71 -21.71 -10.58
C VAL A 261 12.95 -20.64 -9.80
N ILE A 262 13.70 -19.70 -9.21
CA ILE A 262 13.16 -18.56 -8.45
C ILE A 262 13.39 -17.31 -9.27
N PHE A 263 12.35 -16.50 -9.45
CA PHE A 263 12.43 -15.27 -10.25
C PHE A 263 11.85 -14.08 -9.51
N ASP A 264 12.59 -12.95 -9.55
CA ASP A 264 12.10 -11.64 -9.10
C ASP A 264 12.29 -10.63 -10.24
N PRO A 265 11.20 -10.14 -10.85
CA PRO A 265 11.25 -9.20 -11.97
C PRO A 265 11.55 -7.74 -11.56
N ALA A 266 11.64 -7.42 -10.26
CA ALA A 266 11.94 -6.11 -9.73
C ALA A 266 12.78 -6.25 -8.43
N CYS A 267 13.91 -6.95 -8.55
CA CYS A 267 14.60 -7.58 -7.42
C CYS A 267 15.23 -6.59 -6.41
N GLY A 268 15.40 -5.31 -6.76
CA GLY A 268 15.98 -4.33 -5.86
C GLY A 268 17.33 -4.78 -5.30
N SER A 269 17.43 -4.92 -3.98
CA SER A 269 18.61 -5.47 -3.28
C SER A 269 18.51 -6.97 -2.98
N ALA A 270 17.72 -7.71 -3.74
CA ALA A 270 17.50 -9.17 -3.62
C ALA A 270 16.88 -9.66 -2.30
N VAL A 271 16.09 -8.85 -1.60
CA VAL A 271 15.50 -9.22 -0.30
C VAL A 271 14.67 -10.50 -0.41
N PHE A 272 13.79 -10.60 -1.39
CA PHE A 272 12.99 -11.81 -1.62
C PHE A 272 13.81 -13.01 -2.02
N LEU A 273 14.77 -12.82 -2.91
CA LEU A 273 15.62 -13.90 -3.42
C LEU A 273 16.51 -14.49 -2.31
N ALA A 274 17.13 -13.63 -1.51
CA ALA A 274 17.93 -14.04 -0.37
C ALA A 274 17.07 -14.77 0.68
N GLU A 275 15.89 -14.25 0.98
CA GLU A 275 14.99 -14.88 1.94
C GLU A 275 14.51 -16.26 1.46
N ALA A 276 14.22 -16.40 0.16
CA ALA A 276 13.85 -17.70 -0.41
C ALA A 276 14.97 -18.74 -0.26
N LEU A 277 16.22 -18.34 -0.49
CA LEU A 277 17.38 -19.22 -0.31
C LEU A 277 17.54 -19.65 1.16
N ARG A 278 17.38 -18.73 2.11
CA ARG A 278 17.45 -19.02 3.54
C ARG A 278 16.37 -20.00 3.98
N GLN A 279 15.15 -19.80 3.52
CA GLN A 279 14.04 -20.71 3.88
C GLN A 279 14.15 -22.08 3.21
N LEU A 280 14.65 -22.16 1.98
CA LEU A 280 14.95 -23.43 1.34
C LEU A 280 16.04 -24.19 2.08
N LYS A 281 17.05 -23.50 2.61
CA LYS A 281 18.09 -24.10 3.45
C LYS A 281 17.51 -24.63 4.77
N THR A 282 16.67 -23.82 5.43
CA THR A 282 15.97 -24.22 6.66
C THR A 282 15.09 -25.47 6.45
N ARG A 283 14.48 -25.60 5.27
CA ARG A 283 13.69 -26.78 4.85
C ARG A 283 14.53 -27.93 4.34
N ASN A 284 15.86 -27.81 4.41
CA ASN A 284 16.82 -28.83 3.93
C ASN A 284 16.58 -29.25 2.48
N TYR A 285 16.26 -28.29 1.60
CA TYR A 285 16.02 -28.58 0.20
C TYR A 285 17.27 -29.16 -0.49
N GLN A 286 17.11 -30.33 -1.15
CA GLN A 286 18.22 -31.10 -1.71
C GLN A 286 18.42 -30.90 -3.23
N GLY A 287 17.51 -30.24 -3.92
CA GLY A 287 17.59 -29.98 -5.36
C GLY A 287 18.56 -28.86 -5.73
N THR A 288 18.71 -28.60 -7.01
CA THR A 288 19.44 -27.44 -7.52
C THR A 288 18.56 -26.20 -7.58
N ILE A 289 19.15 -25.03 -7.39
CA ILE A 289 18.45 -23.75 -7.36
C ILE A 289 19.03 -22.83 -8.43
N ARG A 290 18.16 -22.33 -9.29
CA ARG A 290 18.47 -21.22 -10.22
C ARG A 290 17.71 -19.99 -9.80
N VAL A 291 18.44 -18.94 -9.41
CA VAL A 291 17.88 -17.64 -9.06
C VAL A 291 18.01 -16.71 -10.24
N VAL A 292 16.93 -16.04 -10.63
CA VAL A 292 16.91 -15.02 -11.67
C VAL A 292 16.37 -13.74 -11.07
N GLY A 293 17.02 -12.63 -11.30
CA GLY A 293 16.55 -11.31 -10.84
C GLY A 293 16.76 -10.25 -11.90
N TRP A 294 15.74 -9.41 -12.11
CA TRP A 294 15.85 -8.25 -13.00
C TRP A 294 15.52 -6.98 -12.25
N ASP A 295 16.26 -5.94 -12.55
CA ASP A 295 15.94 -4.59 -12.06
C ASP A 295 16.34 -3.56 -13.13
N LEU A 296 15.65 -2.42 -13.16
CA LEU A 296 15.97 -1.32 -14.07
C LEU A 296 17.20 -0.52 -13.60
N SER A 297 17.48 -0.56 -12.30
CA SER A 297 18.57 0.17 -11.67
C SER A 297 19.87 -0.63 -11.70
N PRO A 298 20.93 -0.16 -12.38
CA PRO A 298 22.24 -0.80 -12.32
C PRO A 298 22.77 -0.94 -10.89
N ILE A 299 22.45 0.03 -10.02
CA ILE A 299 22.84 0.04 -8.61
C ILE A 299 22.18 -1.13 -7.87
N ALA A 300 20.89 -1.33 -8.07
CA ALA A 300 20.15 -2.44 -7.47
C ALA A 300 20.71 -3.80 -7.93
N VAL A 301 21.05 -3.91 -9.20
CA VAL A 301 21.69 -5.12 -9.77
C VAL A 301 23.03 -5.44 -9.09
N GLU A 302 23.88 -4.45 -8.87
CA GLU A 302 25.17 -4.67 -8.19
C GLU A 302 24.98 -5.07 -6.71
N MET A 303 24.02 -4.44 -6.01
CA MET A 303 23.64 -4.82 -4.64
C MET A 303 23.12 -6.26 -4.59
N SER A 304 22.23 -6.63 -5.52
CA SER A 304 21.68 -7.99 -5.60
C SER A 304 22.76 -9.03 -5.85
N LYS A 305 23.68 -8.78 -6.77
CA LYS A 305 24.82 -9.67 -7.03
C LYS A 305 25.67 -9.84 -5.78
N TYR A 306 25.93 -8.75 -5.05
CA TYR A 306 26.69 -8.79 -3.81
C TYR A 306 26.04 -9.67 -2.75
N VAL A 307 24.75 -9.46 -2.48
CA VAL A 307 23.98 -10.24 -1.50
C VAL A 307 23.92 -11.71 -1.90
N LEU A 308 23.62 -12.01 -3.17
CA LEU A 308 23.49 -13.38 -3.64
C LEU A 308 24.80 -14.14 -3.72
N GLN A 309 25.92 -13.45 -3.98
CA GLN A 309 27.24 -14.06 -3.87
C GLN A 309 27.51 -14.51 -2.43
N PHE A 310 27.07 -13.71 -1.46
CA PHE A 310 27.19 -14.03 -0.06
C PHE A 310 26.30 -15.22 0.34
N GLU A 311 25.04 -15.22 -0.09
CA GLU A 311 24.13 -16.36 0.13
C GLU A 311 24.64 -17.65 -0.54
N LYS A 312 25.32 -17.55 -1.68
CA LYS A 312 25.88 -18.69 -2.40
C LYS A 312 26.92 -19.45 -1.57
N LEU A 313 27.65 -18.78 -0.71
CA LEU A 313 28.65 -19.42 0.19
C LEU A 313 28.00 -20.43 1.16
N GLU A 314 26.73 -20.29 1.42
CA GLU A 314 25.96 -21.18 2.28
C GLU A 314 25.55 -22.50 1.60
N TRP A 315 25.69 -22.59 0.27
CA TRP A 315 25.27 -23.75 -0.53
C TRP A 315 26.46 -24.56 -1.01
N PRO A 316 26.33 -25.90 -1.08
CA PRO A 316 27.36 -26.72 -1.73
C PRO A 316 27.64 -26.27 -3.14
N GLU A 317 28.89 -26.44 -3.59
CA GLU A 317 29.30 -26.06 -4.94
C GLU A 317 28.39 -26.71 -6.00
N GLY A 318 28.00 -25.93 -7.00
CA GLY A 318 27.09 -26.36 -8.09
C GLY A 318 25.59 -26.45 -7.73
N ARG A 319 25.20 -26.34 -6.46
CA ARG A 319 23.81 -26.43 -6.03
C ARG A 319 23.02 -25.17 -6.28
N MET A 320 23.64 -24.00 -6.20
CA MET A 320 22.99 -22.71 -6.36
C MET A 320 23.70 -21.88 -7.44
N SER A 321 22.92 -21.36 -8.37
CA SER A 321 23.34 -20.40 -9.37
C SER A 321 22.42 -19.19 -9.40
N PHE A 322 22.96 -18.02 -9.79
CA PHE A 322 22.13 -16.84 -9.97
C PHE A 322 22.50 -16.07 -11.25
N ASP A 323 21.50 -15.41 -11.82
CA ASP A 323 21.60 -14.54 -12.99
C ASP A 323 20.82 -13.25 -12.74
N ILE A 324 21.55 -12.16 -12.46
CA ILE A 324 20.98 -10.86 -12.15
C ILE A 324 21.31 -9.87 -13.26
N GLN A 325 20.26 -9.30 -13.87
CA GLN A 325 20.40 -8.47 -15.08
C GLN A 325 19.77 -7.08 -14.87
N CYS A 326 20.47 -6.06 -15.41
CA CYS A 326 19.90 -4.73 -15.57
C CYS A 326 18.97 -4.73 -16.78
N LYS A 327 17.66 -4.86 -16.52
CA LYS A 327 16.68 -5.04 -17.58
C LYS A 327 15.32 -4.46 -17.20
N ASN A 328 14.65 -3.84 -18.19
CA ASN A 328 13.27 -3.44 -18.03
C ASN A 328 12.34 -4.66 -18.20
N SER A 329 11.77 -5.13 -17.13
CA SER A 329 10.93 -6.32 -17.09
C SER A 329 9.63 -6.20 -17.88
N LEU A 330 9.17 -4.99 -18.18
CA LEU A 330 7.97 -4.75 -18.99
C LEU A 330 8.27 -4.55 -20.48
N SER A 331 9.51 -4.19 -20.87
CA SER A 331 9.84 -3.91 -22.28
C SER A 331 9.81 -5.14 -23.17
N ASP A 332 10.09 -6.31 -22.60
CA ASP A 332 10.05 -7.58 -23.32
C ASP A 332 8.81 -8.38 -22.94
N VAL A 333 7.79 -8.26 -23.76
CA VAL A 333 6.46 -8.83 -23.49
C VAL A 333 6.49 -10.36 -23.53
N SER A 334 7.48 -10.98 -24.19
CA SER A 334 7.43 -12.41 -24.54
C SER A 334 8.41 -13.31 -23.78
N HIS A 335 9.37 -12.80 -23.00
CA HIS A 335 10.53 -13.61 -22.57
C HIS A 335 10.81 -13.60 -21.05
N TRP A 336 9.78 -13.58 -20.21
CA TRP A 336 10.01 -13.89 -18.80
C TRP A 336 10.41 -15.37 -18.66
N PRO A 337 11.38 -15.69 -17.79
CA PRO A 337 11.74 -17.08 -17.54
C PRO A 337 10.57 -17.79 -16.88
N GLU A 338 10.26 -19.00 -17.34
CA GLU A 338 9.33 -19.85 -16.63
C GLU A 338 9.91 -20.22 -15.25
N ALA A 339 9.17 -19.93 -14.20
CA ALA A 339 9.63 -20.07 -12.83
C ALA A 339 8.68 -20.92 -11.97
N ASP A 340 9.28 -21.61 -11.01
CA ASP A 340 8.54 -22.38 -10.00
C ASP A 340 8.07 -21.47 -8.86
N LEU A 341 8.83 -20.40 -8.57
CA LEU A 341 8.53 -19.42 -7.55
C LEU A 341 8.82 -18.02 -8.10
N ILE A 342 7.79 -17.18 -8.18
CA ILE A 342 7.92 -15.77 -8.56
C ILE A 342 7.64 -14.91 -7.34
N LEU A 343 8.61 -14.10 -6.96
CA LEU A 343 8.53 -13.23 -5.79
C LEU A 343 8.72 -11.78 -6.24
N MET A 344 7.90 -10.85 -5.75
CA MET A 344 8.06 -9.47 -6.19
C MET A 344 7.42 -8.43 -5.26
N ASN A 345 8.03 -7.27 -5.21
CA ASN A 345 7.43 -6.00 -4.81
C ASN A 345 7.56 -5.04 -6.00
N PRO A 346 6.64 -5.09 -6.98
CA PRO A 346 6.77 -4.33 -8.22
C PRO A 346 6.54 -2.83 -7.99
N PRO A 347 7.02 -1.94 -8.87
CA PRO A 347 6.81 -0.50 -8.72
C PRO A 347 5.32 -0.12 -8.79
N TYR A 348 4.87 0.78 -7.88
CA TYR A 348 3.45 1.22 -7.77
C TYR A 348 3.14 2.44 -8.63
N LYS A 349 3.79 2.58 -9.79
CA LYS A 349 3.58 3.73 -10.69
C LYS A 349 2.18 3.69 -11.29
N SER A 350 1.39 4.74 -11.06
CA SER A 350 0.04 4.86 -11.61
C SER A 350 0.07 5.25 -13.08
N TRP A 351 -0.99 4.93 -13.83
CA TRP A 351 -1.16 5.30 -15.25
C TRP A 351 -0.91 6.78 -15.52
N TYR A 352 -1.34 7.65 -14.61
CA TYR A 352 -1.24 9.10 -14.79
C TYR A 352 0.20 9.63 -14.67
N LEU A 353 1.07 8.87 -14.03
CA LEU A 353 2.50 9.17 -13.89
C LEU A 353 3.36 8.51 -14.97
N MET A 354 2.78 7.66 -15.81
CA MET A 354 3.46 7.02 -16.94
C MET A 354 3.63 8.02 -18.09
N ASP A 355 4.78 7.97 -18.73
CA ASP A 355 5.01 8.63 -20.02
C ASP A 355 4.31 7.87 -21.17
N THR A 356 4.47 8.36 -22.39
CA THR A 356 3.82 7.79 -23.59
C THR A 356 4.34 6.38 -23.90
N ALA A 357 5.65 6.17 -23.82
CA ALA A 357 6.28 4.88 -24.11
C ALA A 357 5.85 3.81 -23.08
N GLU A 358 5.83 4.17 -21.79
CA GLU A 358 5.37 3.30 -20.71
C GLU A 358 3.87 2.92 -20.88
N ARG A 359 3.04 3.86 -21.31
CA ARG A 359 1.62 3.57 -21.59
C ARG A 359 1.43 2.65 -22.78
N ASP A 360 2.28 2.76 -23.79
CA ASP A 360 2.21 1.88 -24.97
C ASP A 360 2.66 0.46 -24.61
N ILE A 361 3.69 0.31 -23.79
CA ILE A 361 4.08 -0.99 -23.18
C ILE A 361 2.92 -1.57 -22.37
N ALA A 362 2.28 -0.76 -21.52
CA ALA A 362 1.14 -1.21 -20.73
C ALA A 362 -0.01 -1.74 -21.59
N LYS A 363 -0.36 -1.01 -22.66
CA LYS A 363 -1.39 -1.44 -23.63
C LYS A 363 -1.00 -2.73 -24.34
N ALA A 364 0.28 -2.89 -24.69
CA ALA A 364 0.76 -4.12 -25.34
C ALA A 364 0.60 -5.32 -24.42
N VAL A 365 0.89 -5.18 -23.11
CA VAL A 365 0.75 -6.25 -22.12
C VAL A 365 -0.72 -6.69 -21.94
N ILE A 366 -1.66 -5.73 -21.85
CA ILE A 366 -3.08 -6.06 -21.59
C ILE A 366 -3.89 -6.29 -22.86
N GLY A 367 -3.36 -5.95 -24.04
CA GLY A 367 -4.06 -6.13 -25.33
C GLY A 367 -5.32 -5.27 -25.50
N THR A 368 -5.64 -4.37 -24.58
CA THR A 368 -6.83 -3.50 -24.63
C THR A 368 -6.43 -2.02 -24.55
N LYS A 369 -7.26 -1.13 -25.18
CA LYS A 369 -7.02 0.32 -25.20
C LYS A 369 -7.77 1.10 -24.11
N THR A 370 -8.66 0.45 -23.37
CA THR A 370 -9.65 1.10 -22.50
C THR A 370 -9.26 1.17 -21.03
N GLU A 371 -8.46 0.23 -20.52
CA GLU A 371 -8.02 0.21 -19.13
C GLU A 371 -6.79 1.10 -18.89
N LYS A 372 -6.65 1.54 -17.65
CA LYS A 372 -5.54 2.38 -17.18
C LYS A 372 -4.85 1.72 -15.99
N PRO A 373 -4.18 0.57 -16.20
CA PRO A 373 -3.55 -0.19 -15.13
C PRO A 373 -2.37 0.58 -14.53
N ASN A 374 -1.99 0.23 -13.29
CA ASN A 374 -0.71 0.61 -12.72
C ASN A 374 0.36 -0.43 -13.09
N PHE A 375 1.64 -0.10 -12.90
CA PHE A 375 2.74 -1.02 -13.23
C PHE A 375 2.65 -2.33 -12.45
N SER A 376 2.36 -2.29 -11.16
CA SER A 376 2.30 -3.48 -10.33
C SER A 376 1.30 -4.53 -10.84
N SER A 377 0.17 -4.10 -11.40
CA SER A 377 -0.80 -5.03 -11.98
C SER A 377 -0.30 -5.69 -13.27
N LEU A 378 0.50 -5.00 -14.08
CA LEU A 378 1.13 -5.58 -15.27
C LEU A 378 2.16 -6.64 -14.90
N PHE A 379 2.95 -6.38 -13.86
CA PHE A 379 3.89 -7.37 -13.33
C PHE A 379 3.15 -8.61 -12.83
N TYR A 380 2.03 -8.43 -12.12
CA TYR A 380 1.23 -9.55 -11.63
C TYR A 380 0.68 -10.43 -12.75
N LEU A 381 0.17 -9.82 -13.84
CA LEU A 381 -0.32 -10.55 -15.00
C LEU A 381 0.80 -11.34 -15.70
N LYS A 382 1.95 -10.68 -15.94
CA LYS A 382 3.12 -11.37 -16.53
C LYS A 382 3.62 -12.50 -15.64
N ALA A 383 3.59 -12.33 -14.31
CA ALA A 383 3.95 -13.39 -13.37
C ALA A 383 3.02 -14.60 -13.49
N ALA A 384 1.70 -14.37 -13.60
CA ALA A 384 0.75 -15.46 -13.79
C ALA A 384 1.06 -16.27 -15.05
N HIS A 385 1.37 -15.59 -16.17
CA HIS A 385 1.73 -16.27 -17.43
C HIS A 385 3.08 -17.00 -17.38
N ALA A 386 4.06 -16.48 -16.64
CA ALA A 386 5.40 -17.07 -16.51
C ALA A 386 5.48 -18.20 -15.46
N LEU A 387 4.40 -18.46 -14.75
CA LEU A 387 4.37 -19.46 -13.69
C LEU A 387 4.28 -20.88 -14.25
N LYS A 388 5.17 -21.77 -13.81
CA LYS A 388 5.11 -23.21 -14.12
C LYS A 388 3.95 -23.90 -13.41
N GLU A 389 3.58 -25.08 -13.91
CA GLU A 389 2.66 -25.97 -13.21
C GLU A 389 3.18 -26.34 -11.81
N GLY A 390 2.29 -26.27 -10.81
CA GLY A 390 2.66 -26.46 -9.39
C GLY A 390 3.56 -25.35 -8.84
N GLY A 391 3.68 -24.23 -9.56
CA GLY A 391 4.42 -23.04 -9.09
C GLY A 391 3.55 -22.07 -8.31
N CYS A 392 4.22 -21.08 -7.70
CA CYS A 392 3.59 -20.10 -6.84
C CYS A 392 4.12 -18.68 -7.07
N ILE A 393 3.23 -17.70 -6.98
CA ILE A 393 3.53 -16.27 -6.96
C ILE A 393 3.36 -15.77 -5.51
N GLY A 394 4.35 -15.07 -4.99
CA GLY A 394 4.26 -14.30 -3.74
C GLY A 394 4.56 -12.84 -3.99
N CYS A 395 3.63 -11.95 -3.71
CA CYS A 395 3.86 -10.54 -4.00
C CYS A 395 3.27 -9.58 -2.96
N LEU A 396 3.94 -8.43 -2.84
CA LEU A 396 3.45 -7.26 -2.14
C LEU A 396 2.88 -6.29 -3.18
N MET A 397 1.60 -5.95 -3.04
CA MET A 397 0.86 -5.17 -4.04
C MET A 397 0.20 -3.95 -3.39
N PRO A 398 -0.05 -2.87 -4.14
CA PRO A 398 -0.90 -1.80 -3.61
C PRO A 398 -2.32 -2.34 -3.39
N GLN A 399 -2.95 -1.97 -2.27
CA GLN A 399 -4.32 -2.41 -1.91
C GLN A 399 -5.34 -2.10 -3.03
N SER A 400 -5.10 -1.02 -3.79
CA SER A 400 -5.94 -0.69 -4.94
C SER A 400 -6.02 -1.80 -6.00
N PHE A 401 -5.09 -2.75 -6.02
CA PHE A 401 -5.20 -3.94 -6.87
C PHE A 401 -6.45 -4.77 -6.54
N LEU A 402 -6.85 -4.84 -5.27
CA LEU A 402 -8.03 -5.60 -4.84
C LEU A 402 -9.35 -4.90 -5.20
N THR A 403 -9.35 -3.56 -5.28
CA THR A 403 -10.58 -2.75 -5.30
C THR A 403 -10.71 -1.80 -6.51
N SER A 404 -9.74 -1.72 -7.40
CA SER A 404 -9.80 -0.81 -8.55
C SER A 404 -10.41 -1.48 -9.79
N ASP A 405 -11.33 -0.77 -10.47
CA ASP A 405 -11.85 -1.19 -11.77
C ASP A 405 -10.80 -1.16 -12.88
N SER A 406 -9.84 -0.24 -12.78
CA SER A 406 -8.77 -0.11 -13.79
C SER A 406 -7.84 -1.31 -13.91
N VAL A 407 -8.01 -2.30 -13.04
CA VAL A 407 -7.26 -3.56 -13.06
C VAL A 407 -8.19 -4.79 -13.03
N ARG A 408 -9.49 -4.58 -13.32
CA ARG A 408 -10.50 -5.65 -13.27
C ARG A 408 -10.20 -6.77 -14.26
N LEU A 409 -9.88 -6.44 -15.51
CA LEU A 409 -9.55 -7.44 -16.53
C LEU A 409 -8.29 -8.22 -16.17
N ILE A 410 -7.29 -7.54 -15.61
CA ILE A 410 -6.06 -8.18 -15.12
C ILE A 410 -6.37 -9.16 -13.99
N ARG A 411 -7.19 -8.77 -13.01
CA ARG A 411 -7.62 -9.68 -11.94
C ARG A 411 -8.39 -10.88 -12.49
N SER A 412 -9.29 -10.64 -13.45
CA SER A 412 -10.09 -11.68 -14.07
C SER A 412 -9.22 -12.72 -14.79
N GLU A 413 -8.28 -12.26 -15.61
CA GLU A 413 -7.37 -13.15 -16.36
C GLU A 413 -6.41 -13.89 -15.42
N ALA A 414 -5.78 -13.17 -14.49
CA ALA A 414 -4.87 -13.79 -13.52
C ALA A 414 -5.58 -14.82 -12.63
N LEU A 415 -6.85 -14.59 -12.26
CA LEU A 415 -7.66 -15.53 -11.49
C LEU A 415 -7.89 -16.86 -12.22
N GLU A 416 -7.96 -16.84 -13.54
CA GLU A 416 -8.09 -18.07 -14.35
C GLU A 416 -6.80 -18.88 -14.38
N ILE A 417 -5.64 -18.20 -14.40
CA ILE A 417 -4.33 -18.82 -14.54
C ILE A 417 -3.77 -19.26 -13.18
N ALA A 418 -3.76 -18.34 -12.21
CA ALA A 418 -3.16 -18.55 -10.90
C ALA A 418 -4.07 -17.91 -9.81
N PRO A 419 -5.12 -18.63 -9.37
CA PRO A 419 -6.01 -18.14 -8.33
C PRO A 419 -5.28 -17.92 -7.00
N PRO A 420 -5.58 -16.82 -6.28
CA PRO A 420 -5.03 -16.58 -4.96
C PRO A 420 -5.41 -17.66 -3.95
N VAL A 421 -4.43 -18.05 -3.14
CA VAL A 421 -4.59 -18.93 -1.97
C VAL A 421 -4.46 -18.19 -0.66
N LEU A 422 -3.83 -16.99 -0.69
CA LEU A 422 -3.78 -16.02 0.40
C LEU A 422 -3.99 -14.62 -0.14
N ILE A 423 -4.84 -13.84 0.54
CA ILE A 423 -4.96 -12.39 0.36
C ILE A 423 -4.90 -11.75 1.74
N GLY A 424 -3.92 -10.88 1.98
CA GLY A 424 -3.74 -10.17 3.24
C GLY A 424 -3.71 -8.65 3.05
N ASN A 425 -4.61 -7.92 3.67
CA ASN A 425 -4.57 -6.46 3.72
C ASN A 425 -3.72 -6.00 4.91
N LEU A 426 -2.61 -5.31 4.64
CA LEU A 426 -1.64 -4.87 5.65
C LEU A 426 -1.79 -3.39 6.05
N GLY A 427 -2.55 -2.59 5.27
CA GLY A 427 -2.70 -1.15 5.53
C GLY A 427 -1.46 -0.32 5.16
N SER A 428 -1.34 0.88 5.77
CA SER A 428 -0.37 1.91 5.39
C SER A 428 0.94 1.88 6.17
N PHE A 429 1.03 1.10 7.27
CA PHE A 429 2.19 1.14 8.17
C PHE A 429 3.34 0.19 7.79
N VAL A 430 3.28 -0.41 6.61
CA VAL A 430 4.31 -1.34 6.12
C VAL A 430 5.60 -0.59 5.74
N PHE A 431 5.48 0.61 5.19
CA PHE A 431 6.63 1.42 4.78
C PHE A 431 6.82 2.62 5.71
N PRO A 432 7.95 2.73 6.43
CA PRO A 432 8.18 3.82 7.38
C PRO A 432 8.16 5.23 6.76
N SER A 433 8.49 5.33 5.47
CA SER A 433 8.64 6.61 4.74
C SER A 433 7.48 6.94 3.80
N ALA A 434 6.45 6.07 3.70
CA ALA A 434 5.38 6.28 2.73
C ALA A 434 4.02 5.74 3.22
N PHE A 435 3.01 6.59 3.16
CA PHE A 435 1.62 6.21 3.42
C PHE A 435 0.99 5.57 2.17
N VAL A 436 1.29 4.30 1.95
CA VAL A 436 0.71 3.51 0.87
C VAL A 436 0.07 2.26 1.46
N ASP A 437 -1.23 2.11 1.25
CA ASP A 437 -1.94 0.90 1.64
C ASP A 437 -1.50 -0.26 0.75
N VAL A 438 -1.07 -1.34 1.37
CA VAL A 438 -0.56 -2.52 0.67
C VAL A 438 -1.27 -3.79 1.11
N CYS A 439 -1.22 -4.78 0.22
CA CYS A 439 -1.71 -6.13 0.47
C CYS A 439 -0.67 -7.16 0.02
N ILE A 440 -0.68 -8.31 0.67
CA ILE A 440 0.04 -9.49 0.19
C ILE A 440 -0.91 -10.37 -0.61
N ILE A 441 -0.39 -10.97 -1.69
CA ILE A 441 -1.11 -11.97 -2.47
C ILE A 441 -0.16 -13.15 -2.69
N VAL A 442 -0.64 -14.34 -2.33
CA VAL A 442 0.00 -15.61 -2.73
C VAL A 442 -0.98 -16.33 -3.65
N ALA A 443 -0.51 -16.69 -4.84
CA ALA A 443 -1.33 -17.30 -5.88
C ALA A 443 -0.64 -18.50 -6.50
N CYS A 444 -1.37 -19.55 -6.82
CA CYS A 444 -0.82 -20.78 -7.36
C CYS A 444 -1.58 -21.21 -8.60
N ARG A 445 -0.92 -21.91 -9.52
CA ARG A 445 -1.57 -22.45 -10.71
C ARG A 445 -2.60 -23.54 -10.38
N GLU A 446 -2.37 -24.24 -9.28
CA GLU A 446 -3.31 -25.24 -8.77
C GLU A 446 -4.46 -24.56 -7.99
N ARG A 447 -5.71 -24.86 -8.38
CA ARG A 447 -6.89 -24.38 -7.65
C ARG A 447 -7.03 -25.07 -6.30
N LYS A 448 -7.27 -24.26 -5.26
CA LYS A 448 -7.63 -24.72 -3.92
C LYS A 448 -9.12 -24.45 -3.66
N GLU A 449 -9.74 -25.21 -2.79
CA GLU A 449 -11.14 -24.95 -2.41
C GLU A 449 -11.31 -23.67 -1.59
N THR A 450 -10.31 -23.34 -0.80
CA THR A 450 -10.31 -22.21 0.12
C THR A 450 -9.21 -21.21 -0.21
N VAL A 451 -9.46 -19.96 0.13
CA VAL A 451 -8.47 -18.90 0.19
C VAL A 451 -8.37 -18.42 1.62
N ARG A 452 -7.13 -18.25 2.09
CA ARG A 452 -6.85 -17.63 3.38
C ARG A 452 -6.95 -16.12 3.24
N MET A 453 -7.72 -15.50 4.12
CA MET A 453 -7.92 -14.07 4.16
C MET A 453 -7.27 -13.54 5.44
N MET A 454 -6.52 -12.45 5.32
CA MET A 454 -5.96 -11.72 6.45
C MET A 454 -6.32 -10.25 6.34
N TRP A 455 -6.83 -9.71 7.42
CA TRP A 455 -7.07 -8.29 7.58
C TRP A 455 -6.32 -7.78 8.80
N THR A 456 -5.68 -6.61 8.68
CA THR A 456 -5.06 -5.92 9.81
C THR A 456 -5.72 -4.55 10.01
N ARG A 457 -5.86 -4.16 11.25
CA ARG A 457 -6.21 -2.79 11.59
C ARG A 457 -5.08 -1.86 11.17
N ASN A 458 -5.41 -0.69 10.63
CA ASN A 458 -4.41 0.26 10.15
C ASN A 458 -3.77 1.05 11.30
N ILE A 459 -3.04 0.35 12.16
CA ILE A 459 -2.27 0.88 13.29
C ILE A 459 -0.86 0.29 13.29
N ASP A 460 0.07 1.02 13.86
CA ASP A 460 1.46 0.55 14.04
C ASP A 460 1.45 -0.76 14.86
N SER A 461 2.33 -1.70 14.56
CA SER A 461 2.43 -3.05 15.13
C SER A 461 1.38 -4.10 14.72
N ALA A 462 0.19 -3.72 14.25
CA ALA A 462 -0.85 -4.69 13.89
C ALA A 462 -0.41 -5.63 12.75
N THR A 463 0.30 -5.09 11.76
CA THR A 463 0.82 -5.85 10.62
C THR A 463 1.82 -6.91 11.08
N GLU A 464 2.77 -6.56 11.92
CA GLU A 464 3.78 -7.50 12.43
C GLU A 464 3.16 -8.62 13.27
N ASN A 465 2.21 -8.26 14.15
CA ASN A 465 1.46 -9.22 14.93
C ASN A 465 0.64 -10.17 14.05
N ALA A 466 -0.03 -9.64 13.02
CA ALA A 466 -0.81 -10.45 12.09
C ALA A 466 0.06 -11.41 11.27
N LEU A 467 1.19 -10.95 10.75
CA LEU A 467 2.14 -11.78 10.00
C LEU A 467 2.74 -12.90 10.87
N ARG A 468 3.05 -12.60 12.13
CA ARG A 468 3.50 -13.59 13.09
C ARG A 468 2.45 -14.67 13.32
N VAL A 469 1.22 -14.26 13.57
CA VAL A 469 0.11 -15.19 13.82
C VAL A 469 -0.30 -15.96 12.56
N LEU A 470 -0.16 -15.39 11.38
CA LEU A 470 -0.36 -16.08 10.11
C LEU A 470 0.54 -17.33 10.05
N ARG A 471 1.82 -17.19 10.37
CA ARG A 471 2.76 -18.32 10.40
C ARG A 471 2.38 -19.39 11.43
N MET A 472 1.91 -18.97 12.61
CA MET A 472 1.40 -19.89 13.63
C MET A 472 0.13 -20.63 13.19
N ALA A 473 -0.75 -19.96 12.45
CA ALA A 473 -2.03 -20.52 12.02
C ALA A 473 -1.89 -21.60 10.94
N GLN A 474 -0.82 -21.60 10.15
CA GLN A 474 -0.58 -22.64 9.14
C GLN A 474 -0.52 -24.06 9.73
N SER A 475 0.07 -24.20 10.90
CA SER A 475 0.18 -25.50 11.56
C SER A 475 -1.16 -26.03 12.10
N ASN A 476 -2.21 -25.20 12.22
CA ASN A 476 -3.44 -25.52 12.93
C ASN A 476 -4.77 -25.30 12.18
N GLY A 477 -4.77 -24.67 10.99
CA GLY A 477 -6.00 -24.43 10.19
C GLY A 477 -7.09 -23.60 10.89
N ARG A 478 -6.76 -22.84 11.94
CA ARG A 478 -7.74 -22.17 12.79
C ARG A 478 -8.03 -20.75 12.34
N THR A 479 -9.27 -20.32 12.45
CA THR A 479 -9.64 -18.89 12.39
C THR A 479 -9.14 -18.20 13.65
N ILE A 480 -8.39 -17.11 13.49
CA ILE A 480 -7.87 -16.31 14.60
C ILE A 480 -8.37 -14.88 14.44
N SER A 481 -8.90 -14.33 15.51
CA SER A 481 -9.46 -12.98 15.56
C SER A 481 -9.01 -12.24 16.79
N SER A 482 -8.59 -11.00 16.63
CA SER A 482 -8.35 -10.04 17.69
C SER A 482 -8.94 -8.67 17.26
N ASP A 483 -8.80 -7.67 18.10
CA ASP A 483 -9.13 -6.27 17.77
C ASP A 483 -8.19 -5.66 16.74
N GLN A 484 -7.00 -6.25 16.52
CA GLN A 484 -5.96 -5.75 15.63
C GLN A 484 -5.92 -6.47 14.28
N TYR A 485 -6.34 -7.74 14.22
CA TYR A 485 -6.28 -8.54 12.99
C TYR A 485 -7.30 -9.68 12.99
N HIS A 486 -7.63 -10.13 11.77
CA HIS A 486 -8.44 -11.32 11.53
C HIS A 486 -7.76 -12.18 10.47
N ILE A 487 -7.61 -13.49 10.75
CA ILE A 487 -7.09 -14.50 9.82
C ILE A 487 -8.10 -15.64 9.76
N TYR A 488 -8.61 -15.96 8.57
CA TYR A 488 -9.67 -16.95 8.40
C TYR A 488 -9.65 -17.53 6.99
N ASP A 489 -10.21 -18.72 6.84
CA ASP A 489 -10.36 -19.37 5.54
C ASP A 489 -11.81 -19.23 5.05
N VAL A 490 -11.95 -18.96 3.75
CA VAL A 490 -13.26 -18.90 3.06
C VAL A 490 -13.20 -19.72 1.77
N LYS A 491 -14.37 -20.15 1.28
CA LYS A 491 -14.45 -20.79 -0.03
C LYS A 491 -14.04 -19.79 -1.10
N GLN A 492 -13.09 -20.19 -1.95
CA GLN A 492 -12.55 -19.36 -3.02
C GLN A 492 -13.65 -18.79 -3.93
N SER A 493 -14.63 -19.62 -4.29
CA SER A 493 -15.75 -19.24 -5.14
C SER A 493 -16.69 -18.19 -4.54
N SER A 494 -16.68 -18.00 -3.23
CA SER A 494 -17.53 -16.99 -2.56
C SER A 494 -16.91 -15.60 -2.50
N VAL A 495 -15.61 -15.48 -2.73
CA VAL A 495 -14.84 -14.23 -2.54
C VAL A 495 -14.19 -13.78 -3.82
N LEU A 496 -13.66 -14.70 -4.63
CA LEU A 496 -12.94 -14.39 -5.85
C LEU A 496 -13.89 -14.47 -7.04
N ASP A 497 -14.46 -13.33 -7.38
CA ASP A 497 -15.32 -13.14 -8.56
C ASP A 497 -14.54 -12.35 -9.61
N LYS A 498 -14.72 -12.71 -10.90
CA LYS A 498 -14.12 -12.04 -12.04
C LYS A 498 -14.53 -10.57 -12.16
N ASP A 499 -15.77 -10.27 -11.82
CA ASP A 499 -16.39 -8.97 -12.03
C ASP A 499 -16.48 -8.11 -10.77
N ARG A 500 -16.09 -8.63 -9.62
CA ARG A 500 -16.19 -7.94 -8.32
C ARG A 500 -14.83 -7.60 -7.72
N PHE A 501 -14.86 -6.71 -6.74
CA PHE A 501 -13.73 -6.46 -5.87
C PHE A 501 -13.48 -7.68 -4.98
N TRP A 502 -12.23 -7.86 -4.57
CA TRP A 502 -11.84 -8.91 -3.65
C TRP A 502 -11.84 -8.36 -2.20
N PRO A 503 -12.93 -8.55 -1.43
CA PRO A 503 -13.01 -8.06 -0.06
C PRO A 503 -12.08 -8.86 0.85
N VAL A 504 -11.56 -8.21 1.88
CA VAL A 504 -10.60 -8.84 2.81
C VAL A 504 -11.18 -8.98 4.22
N SER A 505 -12.17 -8.16 4.59
CA SER A 505 -12.84 -8.26 5.87
C SER A 505 -13.94 -9.32 5.84
N LYS A 506 -13.95 -10.23 6.84
CA LYS A 506 -15.00 -11.26 7.00
C LYS A 506 -16.38 -10.65 7.07
N GLU A 507 -16.53 -9.57 7.80
CA GLU A 507 -17.77 -8.80 7.90
C GLU A 507 -18.20 -8.28 6.52
N SER A 508 -17.28 -7.71 5.75
CA SER A 508 -17.53 -7.22 4.38
C SER A 508 -18.05 -8.31 3.46
N ILE A 509 -17.47 -9.52 3.54
CA ILE A 509 -17.91 -10.68 2.74
C ILE A 509 -19.33 -11.09 3.11
N LEU A 510 -19.64 -11.20 4.40
CA LEU A 510 -20.97 -11.57 4.87
C LEU A 510 -22.01 -10.52 4.44
N ILE A 511 -21.71 -9.24 4.61
CA ILE A 511 -22.60 -8.15 4.20
C ILE A 511 -22.82 -8.18 2.69
N GLN A 512 -21.78 -8.30 1.87
CA GLN A 512 -21.92 -8.35 0.42
C GLN A 512 -22.76 -9.55 -0.05
N SER A 513 -22.53 -10.73 0.53
CA SER A 513 -23.33 -11.92 0.22
C SER A 513 -24.80 -11.72 0.55
N ARG A 514 -25.09 -11.12 1.71
CA ARG A 514 -26.46 -10.84 2.12
C ARG A 514 -27.12 -9.77 1.27
N LEU A 515 -26.41 -8.70 0.92
CA LEU A 515 -26.91 -7.66 0.00
C LEU A 515 -27.26 -8.25 -1.37
N ALA A 516 -26.42 -9.12 -1.90
CA ALA A 516 -26.70 -9.79 -3.16
C ALA A 516 -27.98 -10.64 -3.10
N GLU A 517 -28.16 -11.40 -2.01
CA GLU A 517 -29.40 -12.17 -1.77
C GLU A 517 -30.63 -11.28 -1.69
N LEU A 518 -30.56 -10.18 -0.92
CA LEU A 518 -31.67 -9.24 -0.76
C LEU A 518 -32.03 -8.54 -2.08
N THR A 519 -31.02 -8.20 -2.88
CA THR A 519 -31.23 -7.60 -4.21
C THR A 519 -31.86 -8.62 -5.17
N GLN A 520 -31.41 -9.88 -5.16
CA GLN A 520 -32.01 -10.93 -5.97
C GLN A 520 -33.48 -11.19 -5.59
N LYS A 521 -33.79 -11.12 -4.30
CA LYS A 521 -35.17 -11.24 -3.77
C LYS A 521 -36.00 -9.96 -3.98
N LYS A 522 -35.43 -8.92 -4.58
CA LYS A 522 -36.06 -7.60 -4.77
C LYS A 522 -36.50 -6.92 -3.47
N ALA A 523 -35.86 -7.27 -2.34
CA ALA A 523 -36.02 -6.53 -1.09
C ALA A 523 -35.22 -5.22 -1.09
N LEU A 524 -34.14 -5.17 -1.84
CA LEU A 524 -33.34 -3.97 -2.12
C LEU A 524 -33.29 -3.73 -3.63
N SER A 525 -33.14 -2.47 -4.02
CA SER A 525 -32.89 -2.04 -5.40
C SER A 525 -31.51 -1.40 -5.50
N ILE A 526 -30.85 -1.53 -6.65
CA ILE A 526 -29.59 -0.82 -6.90
C ILE A 526 -29.89 0.68 -7.01
N ALA A 527 -29.05 1.53 -6.44
CA ALA A 527 -29.27 2.98 -6.37
C ALA A 527 -29.63 3.61 -7.73
N THR A 528 -29.04 3.14 -8.84
CA THR A 528 -29.36 3.62 -10.19
C THR A 528 -30.74 3.19 -10.71
N GLU A 529 -31.42 2.24 -10.08
CA GLU A 529 -32.79 1.89 -10.40
C GLU A 529 -33.78 2.91 -9.83
N LEU A 530 -33.47 3.47 -8.65
CA LEU A 530 -34.32 4.43 -7.94
C LEU A 530 -33.94 5.89 -8.22
N PHE A 531 -32.69 6.15 -8.61
CA PHE A 531 -32.20 7.49 -8.90
C PHE A 531 -31.49 7.57 -10.24
N ASP A 532 -31.73 8.65 -10.98
CA ASP A 532 -30.86 9.06 -12.07
C ASP A 532 -29.70 9.87 -11.50
N ILE A 533 -28.57 9.18 -11.26
CA ILE A 533 -27.41 9.76 -10.58
C ILE A 533 -26.51 10.40 -11.64
N LYS A 534 -26.26 11.70 -11.53
CA LYS A 534 -25.49 12.47 -12.52
C LYS A 534 -24.31 13.24 -11.93
N GLN A 535 -23.22 13.24 -12.68
CA GLN A 535 -22.10 14.12 -12.41
C GLN A 535 -22.43 15.57 -12.80
N GLY A 536 -21.93 16.49 -12.00
CA GLY A 536 -22.14 17.92 -12.18
C GLY A 536 -21.38 18.56 -13.35
N ALA A 537 -21.37 19.88 -13.33
CA ALA A 537 -20.64 20.73 -14.26
C ALA A 537 -19.12 20.50 -14.16
N LYS A 538 -18.38 20.88 -15.20
CA LYS A 538 -16.91 20.99 -15.16
C LYS A 538 -16.51 22.38 -15.60
N THR A 539 -15.78 23.09 -14.76
CA THR A 539 -15.31 24.45 -15.05
C THR A 539 -14.10 24.45 -15.99
N GLY A 540 -13.25 23.43 -15.86
CA GLY A 540 -11.92 23.39 -16.48
C GLY A 540 -10.88 24.25 -15.74
N LYS A 541 -11.28 25.24 -14.93
CA LYS A 541 -10.41 26.01 -14.03
C LYS A 541 -11.21 26.65 -12.90
N ASN A 542 -11.28 25.99 -11.75
CA ASN A 542 -12.11 26.40 -10.62
C ASN A 542 -11.79 27.81 -10.12
N SER A 543 -10.50 28.16 -10.01
CA SER A 543 -10.06 29.49 -9.54
C SER A 543 -10.59 30.67 -10.37
N ILE A 544 -11.12 30.45 -11.55
CA ILE A 544 -11.69 31.49 -12.41
C ILE A 544 -13.22 31.47 -12.35
N PHE A 545 -13.82 30.31 -12.38
CA PHE A 545 -15.26 30.12 -12.53
C PHE A 545 -16.01 29.98 -11.19
N LEU A 546 -15.31 29.74 -10.09
CA LEU A 546 -15.88 29.74 -8.74
C LEU A 546 -15.51 31.04 -8.04
N LEU A 547 -16.47 31.63 -7.35
CA LEU A 547 -16.31 32.84 -6.54
C LEU A 547 -16.72 32.57 -5.09
N THR A 548 -15.95 33.08 -4.15
CA THR A 548 -16.35 33.13 -2.76
C THR A 548 -17.48 34.13 -2.53
N PRO A 549 -18.19 34.09 -1.40
CA PRO A 549 -19.22 35.09 -1.07
C PRO A 549 -18.68 36.54 -1.07
N GLU A 550 -17.44 36.76 -0.65
CA GLU A 550 -16.77 38.06 -0.65
C GLU A 550 -16.49 38.54 -2.09
N GLU A 551 -15.95 37.69 -2.92
CA GLU A 551 -15.72 37.98 -4.35
C GLU A 551 -17.02 38.21 -5.08
N MET A 552 -18.06 37.47 -4.76
CA MET A 552 -19.41 37.68 -5.30
C MET A 552 -19.98 39.04 -4.91
N LYS A 553 -19.78 39.48 -3.66
CA LYS A 553 -20.20 40.81 -3.20
C LYS A 553 -19.46 41.94 -3.90
N SER A 554 -18.23 41.71 -4.36
CA SER A 554 -17.44 42.74 -5.07
C SER A 554 -17.91 42.99 -6.50
N LEU A 555 -18.69 42.08 -7.10
CA LEU A 555 -19.24 42.24 -8.43
C LEU A 555 -20.48 43.16 -8.42
N PRO A 556 -20.73 43.90 -9.55
CA PRO A 556 -21.98 44.62 -9.76
C PRO A 556 -23.20 43.71 -9.63
N VAL A 557 -24.30 44.19 -9.11
CA VAL A 557 -25.54 43.40 -8.90
C VAL A 557 -26.02 42.77 -10.22
N LYS A 558 -25.90 43.44 -11.35
CA LYS A 558 -26.29 42.92 -12.66
C LYS A 558 -25.45 41.74 -13.12
N GLU A 559 -24.16 41.70 -12.74
CA GLU A 559 -23.25 40.60 -13.07
C GLU A 559 -23.49 39.38 -12.19
N ARG A 560 -23.91 39.56 -10.93
CA ARG A 560 -24.22 38.46 -9.99
C ARG A 560 -25.34 37.54 -10.49
N LEU A 561 -26.22 38.01 -11.38
CA LEU A 561 -27.31 37.20 -11.93
C LEU A 561 -26.83 36.01 -12.79
N PHE A 562 -25.57 36.05 -13.25
CA PHE A 562 -24.94 34.95 -14.01
C PHE A 562 -24.25 33.95 -13.15
N PHE A 563 -24.37 34.05 -11.83
CA PHE A 563 -23.80 33.10 -10.87
C PHE A 563 -24.92 32.36 -10.13
N LYS A 564 -24.65 31.10 -9.84
CA LYS A 564 -25.54 30.22 -9.07
C LYS A 564 -24.79 29.68 -7.86
N PRO A 565 -25.46 29.35 -6.75
CA PRO A 565 -24.84 28.62 -5.65
C PRO A 565 -24.34 27.27 -6.16
N VAL A 566 -23.19 26.80 -5.66
CA VAL A 566 -22.52 25.60 -6.15
C VAL A 566 -22.38 24.55 -5.06
N ILE A 567 -22.52 23.29 -5.45
CA ILE A 567 -22.11 22.12 -4.68
C ILE A 567 -20.66 21.80 -5.04
N ASP A 568 -19.78 22.10 -4.16
CA ASP A 568 -18.37 21.70 -4.14
C ASP A 568 -18.09 20.86 -2.89
N ASN A 569 -16.84 20.64 -2.54
CA ASN A 569 -16.49 19.83 -1.36
C ASN A 569 -16.87 20.51 -0.02
N ASP A 570 -17.09 21.81 -0.01
CA ASP A 570 -17.35 22.61 1.20
C ASP A 570 -18.84 22.94 1.40
N ALA A 571 -19.68 22.64 0.39
CA ALA A 571 -21.09 23.02 0.38
C ALA A 571 -21.95 22.20 1.35
N ILE A 572 -21.57 20.98 1.71
CA ILE A 572 -22.31 20.10 2.61
C ILE A 572 -21.43 19.76 3.81
N ASN A 573 -21.91 20.12 4.98
CA ASN A 573 -21.28 19.75 6.23
C ASN A 573 -22.33 19.27 7.23
N ASP A 574 -22.10 18.08 7.80
CA ASP A 574 -23.02 17.44 8.77
C ASP A 574 -24.45 17.30 8.24
N GLY A 575 -24.63 17.09 6.93
CA GLY A 575 -25.94 17.00 6.28
C GLY A 575 -26.60 18.33 5.92
N ILE A 576 -26.05 19.45 6.36
CA ILE A 576 -26.57 20.79 6.09
C ILE A 576 -25.96 21.32 4.79
N LEU A 577 -26.83 21.74 3.88
CA LEU A 577 -26.44 22.42 2.64
C LEU A 577 -26.26 23.91 2.88
N ARG A 578 -25.08 24.44 2.53
CA ARG A 578 -24.73 25.84 2.65
C ARG A 578 -24.13 26.35 1.35
N THR A 579 -24.38 27.63 1.05
CA THR A 579 -23.72 28.31 -0.08
C THR A 579 -22.31 28.68 0.34
N ALA A 580 -21.35 27.79 0.11
CA ALA A 580 -19.94 28.07 0.34
C ALA A 580 -19.34 28.92 -0.79
N ASN A 581 -19.71 28.63 -2.04
CA ASN A 581 -19.21 29.31 -3.22
C ASN A 581 -20.33 29.49 -4.29
N TYR A 582 -20.03 30.30 -5.31
CA TYR A 582 -20.88 30.53 -6.46
C TYR A 582 -20.14 30.15 -7.74
N ILE A 583 -20.86 29.55 -8.70
CA ILE A 583 -20.33 29.18 -10.01
C ILE A 583 -20.86 30.11 -11.11
N PHE A 584 -19.99 30.54 -12.01
CA PHE A 584 -20.39 31.20 -13.23
C PHE A 584 -21.21 30.23 -14.10
N PHE A 585 -22.51 30.50 -14.25
CA PHE A 585 -23.46 29.64 -14.93
C PHE A 585 -24.43 30.43 -15.78
N PRO A 586 -23.97 30.94 -16.97
CA PRO A 586 -24.76 31.84 -17.82
C PRO A 586 -25.76 31.06 -18.67
N TYR A 587 -26.60 30.23 -18.08
CA TYR A 587 -27.59 29.41 -18.77
C TYR A 587 -28.96 29.57 -18.12
N SER A 588 -30.02 29.57 -19.00
CA SER A 588 -31.44 29.49 -18.62
C SER A 588 -32.11 28.50 -19.55
N GLY A 589 -32.63 27.40 -18.99
CA GLY A 589 -33.07 26.27 -19.81
C GLY A 589 -31.94 25.80 -20.75
N GLN A 590 -32.25 25.54 -21.97
CA GLN A 590 -31.27 25.10 -22.97
C GLN A 590 -30.44 26.26 -23.59
N GLN A 591 -30.79 27.53 -23.28
CA GLN A 591 -30.13 28.71 -23.89
C GLN A 591 -28.91 29.16 -23.07
N CYS A 592 -27.87 29.56 -23.79
CA CYS A 592 -26.78 30.33 -23.23
C CYS A 592 -27.17 31.82 -23.24
N LEU A 593 -27.03 32.48 -22.12
CA LEU A 593 -27.35 33.90 -21.97
C LEU A 593 -26.25 34.85 -22.49
N LEU A 594 -25.09 34.31 -22.83
CA LEU A 594 -23.89 35.01 -23.28
C LEU A 594 -23.28 34.27 -24.46
N GLU A 595 -23.92 34.41 -25.64
CA GLU A 595 -23.57 33.67 -26.83
C GLU A 595 -22.30 34.22 -27.53
N THR A 596 -22.00 35.52 -27.37
CA THR A 596 -20.86 36.19 -27.97
C THR A 596 -19.96 36.84 -26.92
N GLU A 597 -18.67 36.98 -27.25
CA GLU A 597 -17.72 37.72 -26.40
C GLU A 597 -18.14 39.22 -26.24
N SER A 598 -18.78 39.78 -27.21
CA SER A 598 -19.32 41.16 -27.14
C SER A 598 -20.42 41.24 -26.09
N GLU A 599 -21.37 40.32 -26.06
CA GLU A 599 -22.40 40.24 -25.02
C GLU A 599 -21.79 40.03 -23.64
N LEU A 600 -20.82 39.13 -23.50
CA LEU A 600 -20.09 38.91 -22.25
C LEU A 600 -19.43 40.21 -21.75
N ARG A 601 -18.71 40.91 -22.62
CA ARG A 601 -18.04 42.15 -22.30
C ARG A 601 -19.02 43.27 -21.91
N ASN A 602 -20.17 43.35 -22.57
CA ASN A 602 -21.17 44.38 -22.32
C ASN A 602 -21.99 44.09 -21.04
N ARG A 603 -22.35 42.84 -20.81
CA ARG A 603 -23.21 42.45 -19.68
C ARG A 603 -22.42 42.13 -18.41
N MET A 604 -21.12 41.77 -18.51
CA MET A 604 -20.24 41.41 -17.38
C MET A 604 -18.87 42.09 -17.51
N PRO A 605 -18.81 43.46 -17.61
CA PRO A 605 -17.55 44.15 -17.86
C PRO A 605 -16.52 43.99 -16.74
N VAL A 606 -16.93 43.93 -15.49
CA VAL A 606 -16.01 43.77 -14.34
C VAL A 606 -15.44 42.36 -14.31
N TYR A 607 -16.28 41.33 -14.32
CA TYR A 607 -15.84 39.94 -14.31
C TYR A 607 -14.99 39.63 -15.53
N TYR A 608 -15.37 40.12 -16.71
CA TYR A 608 -14.60 39.96 -17.94
C TYR A 608 -13.20 40.52 -17.82
N LYS A 609 -13.05 41.78 -17.38
CA LYS A 609 -11.75 42.47 -17.28
C LYS A 609 -10.87 41.88 -16.18
N THR A 610 -11.44 41.56 -15.03
CA THR A 610 -10.66 41.18 -13.83
C THR A 610 -10.33 39.70 -13.75
N ARG A 611 -11.17 38.82 -14.30
CA ARG A 611 -11.04 37.38 -14.13
C ARG A 611 -10.83 36.62 -15.44
N LEU A 612 -11.57 36.93 -16.49
CA LEU A 612 -11.55 36.15 -17.73
C LEU A 612 -10.44 36.60 -18.69
N LEU A 613 -10.33 37.88 -18.98
CA LEU A 613 -9.38 38.42 -19.94
C LEU A 613 -7.91 38.09 -19.61
N PRO A 614 -7.44 38.22 -18.35
CA PRO A 614 -6.05 37.87 -18.00
C PRO A 614 -5.63 36.44 -18.33
N VAL A 615 -6.57 35.52 -18.42
CA VAL A 615 -6.34 34.08 -18.63
C VAL A 615 -6.94 33.55 -19.93
N LYS A 616 -7.36 34.44 -20.84
CA LYS A 616 -8.02 34.10 -22.11
C LYS A 616 -7.22 33.06 -22.90
N SER A 617 -5.93 33.30 -23.14
CA SER A 617 -5.06 32.37 -23.88
C SER A 617 -4.96 30.97 -23.28
N LEU A 618 -5.13 30.84 -21.94
CA LEU A 618 -5.17 29.57 -21.23
C LEU A 618 -6.54 28.90 -21.41
N LEU A 619 -7.62 29.68 -21.38
CA LEU A 619 -8.99 29.17 -21.50
C LEU A 619 -9.32 28.71 -22.92
N GLU A 620 -8.78 29.37 -23.96
CA GLU A 620 -8.91 28.98 -25.35
C GLU A 620 -8.31 27.61 -25.68
N LYS A 621 -7.32 27.15 -24.86
CA LYS A 621 -6.68 25.84 -25.01
C LYS A 621 -7.40 24.70 -24.26
N LYS A 622 -8.55 24.95 -23.62
CA LYS A 622 -9.32 23.92 -22.95
C LYS A 622 -9.84 22.87 -23.92
N SER A 623 -9.70 21.60 -23.58
CA SER A 623 -10.35 20.52 -24.30
C SER A 623 -11.87 20.55 -24.11
N GLY A 624 -12.63 20.31 -25.16
CA GLY A 624 -14.09 20.16 -25.09
C GLY A 624 -14.90 21.46 -25.23
N ILE A 625 -14.26 22.60 -25.53
CA ILE A 625 -14.91 23.87 -25.82
C ILE A 625 -14.46 24.37 -27.19
N GLN A 626 -15.38 25.00 -27.98
CA GLN A 626 -15.00 25.74 -29.13
C GLN A 626 -14.22 26.99 -28.71
N ALA A 627 -13.10 27.27 -29.35
CA ALA A 627 -12.23 28.41 -29.01
C ALA A 627 -13.00 29.75 -29.02
N GLU A 628 -14.03 29.84 -29.85
CA GLU A 628 -14.94 30.99 -29.97
C GLU A 628 -15.81 31.22 -28.72
N LYS A 629 -15.99 30.21 -27.87
CA LYS A 629 -16.79 30.27 -26.63
C LYS A 629 -15.93 29.93 -25.37
N TRP A 630 -14.68 30.36 -25.37
CA TRP A 630 -13.65 30.06 -24.39
C TRP A 630 -14.03 30.40 -22.93
N TRP A 631 -15.00 31.28 -22.71
CA TRP A 631 -15.50 31.69 -21.40
C TRP A 631 -16.55 30.74 -20.78
N LEU A 632 -17.01 29.72 -21.51
CA LEU A 632 -18.02 28.81 -21.02
C LEU A 632 -17.40 27.69 -20.24
N LEU A 633 -18.23 26.96 -19.46
CA LEU A 633 -17.82 25.76 -18.70
C LEU A 633 -17.47 24.63 -19.68
N THR A 634 -16.47 23.84 -19.37
CA THR A 634 -16.09 22.65 -20.14
C THR A 634 -17.25 21.66 -20.30
N ARG A 635 -18.10 21.56 -19.27
CA ARG A 635 -19.35 20.79 -19.29
C ARG A 635 -20.35 21.50 -18.38
N ARG A 636 -21.51 21.87 -18.89
CA ARG A 636 -22.54 22.56 -18.11
C ARG A 636 -23.40 21.63 -17.24
N GLY A 637 -23.54 20.35 -17.62
CA GLY A 637 -24.50 19.43 -17.01
C GLY A 637 -25.93 19.83 -17.36
N ALA A 638 -26.45 19.37 -18.50
CA ALA A 638 -27.72 19.83 -19.06
C ALA A 638 -28.94 19.67 -18.11
N PHE A 639 -28.91 18.72 -17.18
CA PHE A 639 -29.96 18.47 -16.20
C PHE A 639 -30.15 19.57 -15.16
N GLN A 640 -29.17 20.49 -15.00
CA GLN A 640 -29.18 21.54 -13.97
C GLN A 640 -29.40 22.96 -14.57
N THR A 641 -29.81 23.06 -15.80
CA THR A 641 -30.13 24.33 -16.43
C THR A 641 -31.46 24.88 -15.94
N ASP A 642 -32.39 24.01 -15.53
CA ASP A 642 -33.63 24.35 -14.88
C ASP A 642 -33.61 23.93 -13.40
N PRO A 643 -34.35 24.66 -12.52
CA PRO A 643 -34.47 24.27 -11.13
C PRO A 643 -35.09 22.88 -11.01
N LEU A 644 -34.37 21.95 -10.35
CA LEU A 644 -34.83 20.58 -10.14
C LEU A 644 -34.48 20.13 -8.71
N PRO A 645 -35.49 19.91 -7.83
CA PRO A 645 -35.25 19.36 -6.51
C PRO A 645 -34.53 18.01 -6.59
N LYS A 646 -33.40 17.88 -5.86
CA LYS A 646 -32.53 16.72 -5.96
C LYS A 646 -31.76 16.49 -4.66
N ILE A 647 -31.53 15.22 -4.31
CA ILE A 647 -30.52 14.91 -3.29
C ILE A 647 -29.15 15.17 -3.89
N VAL A 648 -28.26 15.73 -3.12
CA VAL A 648 -26.90 16.10 -3.53
C VAL A 648 -25.88 15.50 -2.58
N SER A 649 -24.72 15.12 -3.11
CA SER A 649 -23.57 14.70 -2.31
C SER A 649 -22.29 15.40 -2.76
N THR A 650 -21.33 15.57 -1.87
CA THR A 650 -19.96 15.95 -2.24
C THR A 650 -19.27 14.83 -2.99
N GLN A 651 -18.14 15.12 -3.65
CA GLN A 651 -17.34 14.10 -4.33
C GLN A 651 -16.58 13.23 -3.33
N PHE A 652 -16.17 13.81 -2.22
CA PHE A 652 -15.43 13.14 -1.16
C PHE A 652 -16.20 13.30 0.15
N GLY A 653 -16.42 12.21 0.88
CA GLY A 653 -17.19 12.32 2.11
C GLY A 653 -17.33 11.03 2.89
N ARG A 654 -17.97 11.18 4.03
CA ARG A 654 -18.40 10.15 4.98
C ARG A 654 -19.89 10.39 5.34
N THR A 655 -20.28 9.96 6.54
CA THR A 655 -21.58 10.32 7.13
C THR A 655 -21.79 11.83 7.08
N GLY A 656 -22.97 12.28 6.65
CA GLY A 656 -23.30 13.72 6.59
C GLY A 656 -22.78 14.46 5.34
N CYS A 657 -22.30 13.74 4.32
CA CYS A 657 -21.94 14.34 3.03
C CYS A 657 -23.10 14.38 2.01
N PHE A 658 -24.29 14.02 2.43
CA PHE A 658 -25.53 14.08 1.64
C PHE A 658 -26.47 15.13 2.19
N SER A 659 -27.20 15.81 1.31
CA SER A 659 -28.24 16.78 1.67
C SER A 659 -29.31 16.85 0.59
N PHE A 660 -30.37 17.62 0.84
CA PHE A 660 -31.46 17.82 -0.11
C PHE A 660 -31.55 19.28 -0.58
N ASP A 661 -31.28 19.53 -1.87
CA ASP A 661 -31.53 20.80 -2.54
C ASP A 661 -33.01 20.88 -2.94
N GLN A 662 -33.86 21.35 -2.02
CA GLN A 662 -35.30 21.56 -2.25
C GLN A 662 -35.56 22.61 -3.32
N SER A 663 -34.73 23.66 -3.35
CA SER A 663 -34.86 24.75 -4.32
C SER A 663 -34.56 24.33 -5.75
N GLY A 664 -33.75 23.31 -5.93
CA GLY A 664 -33.19 22.90 -7.21
C GLY A 664 -32.19 23.89 -7.83
N LEU A 665 -31.82 24.94 -7.08
CA LEU A 665 -31.02 26.06 -7.63
C LEU A 665 -29.51 25.81 -7.58
N TYR A 666 -29.04 24.86 -6.76
CA TYR A 666 -27.61 24.57 -6.65
C TYR A 666 -27.10 23.82 -7.87
N ILE A 667 -25.99 24.31 -8.40
CA ILE A 667 -25.26 23.65 -9.48
C ILE A 667 -24.23 22.70 -8.88
N VAL A 668 -24.29 21.43 -9.20
CA VAL A 668 -23.29 20.45 -8.78
C VAL A 668 -22.05 20.61 -9.62
N GLU A 669 -20.90 20.87 -9.02
CA GLU A 669 -19.58 20.93 -9.67
C GLU A 669 -18.69 19.77 -9.21
N ARG A 670 -18.50 19.59 -7.90
CA ARG A 670 -17.80 18.45 -7.30
C ARG A 670 -18.74 17.66 -6.42
N GLY A 671 -19.24 16.56 -6.97
CA GLY A 671 -20.21 15.71 -6.32
C GLY A 671 -21.20 15.12 -7.31
N LEU A 672 -22.30 14.63 -6.77
CA LEU A 672 -23.35 13.97 -7.54
C LEU A 672 -24.72 14.58 -7.24
N ALA A 673 -25.56 14.62 -8.29
CA ALA A 673 -26.97 14.87 -8.21
C ALA A 673 -27.71 13.52 -8.26
N TRP A 674 -28.58 13.25 -7.30
CA TRP A 674 -29.44 12.09 -7.20
C TRP A 674 -30.87 12.50 -7.49
N ILE A 675 -31.30 12.33 -8.73
CA ILE A 675 -32.62 12.73 -9.23
C ILE A 675 -33.53 11.52 -9.07
N ALA A 676 -34.60 11.65 -8.29
CA ALA A 676 -35.52 10.57 -8.06
C ALA A 676 -36.21 10.11 -9.34
N ARG A 677 -36.34 8.80 -9.54
CA ARG A 677 -37.13 8.14 -10.60
C ARG A 677 -38.52 7.76 -10.17
N PHE A 678 -38.89 8.05 -8.90
CA PHE A 678 -40.17 7.79 -8.29
C PHE A 678 -40.95 9.10 -8.07
N GLU A 679 -42.25 9.01 -8.02
CA GLU A 679 -43.09 10.13 -7.67
C GLU A 679 -43.02 10.40 -6.18
N ASP A 680 -42.96 11.67 -5.79
CA ASP A 680 -42.81 12.09 -4.40
C ASP A 680 -43.33 13.53 -4.25
N ASP A 681 -44.65 13.67 -4.24
CA ASP A 681 -45.35 14.96 -4.23
C ASP A 681 -45.01 15.80 -3.01
N ASN A 682 -44.87 15.15 -1.84
CA ASN A 682 -44.53 15.79 -0.56
C ASN A 682 -43.02 15.89 -0.29
N GLN A 683 -42.18 15.36 -1.15
CA GLN A 683 -40.73 15.27 -0.99
C GLN A 683 -40.31 14.40 0.23
N ASP A 684 -41.20 13.67 0.87
CA ASP A 684 -40.96 12.90 2.10
C ASP A 684 -39.99 11.76 1.85
N ARG A 685 -40.10 11.05 0.72
CA ARG A 685 -39.15 9.99 0.38
C ARG A 685 -37.76 10.51 0.13
N ARG A 686 -37.59 11.73 -0.41
CA ARG A 686 -36.26 12.36 -0.58
C ARG A 686 -35.63 12.67 0.77
N PHE A 687 -36.39 13.19 1.72
CA PHE A 687 -35.91 13.39 3.09
C PHE A 687 -35.57 12.07 3.77
N ALA A 688 -36.44 11.05 3.62
CA ALA A 688 -36.19 9.72 4.16
C ALA A 688 -34.87 9.10 3.62
N TYR A 689 -34.58 9.27 2.32
CA TYR A 689 -33.29 8.84 1.76
C TYR A 689 -32.10 9.65 2.31
N VAL A 690 -32.25 10.94 2.59
CA VAL A 690 -31.18 11.70 3.26
C VAL A 690 -30.90 11.13 4.65
N ALA A 691 -31.93 10.72 5.39
CA ALA A 691 -31.77 10.04 6.69
C ALA A 691 -31.02 8.70 6.50
N ILE A 692 -31.44 7.86 5.55
CA ILE A 692 -30.76 6.58 5.24
C ILE A 692 -29.28 6.82 4.89
N PHE A 693 -28.98 7.79 4.01
CA PHE A 693 -27.61 8.11 3.56
C PHE A 693 -26.76 8.74 4.67
N SER A 694 -27.36 9.20 5.76
CA SER A 694 -26.68 9.73 6.93
C SER A 694 -26.45 8.69 8.04
N SER A 695 -26.95 7.46 7.88
CA SER A 695 -26.80 6.37 8.86
C SER A 695 -25.41 5.74 8.83
N SER A 696 -25.02 5.10 9.93
CA SER A 696 -23.81 4.29 10.01
C SER A 696 -23.87 3.06 9.09
N ILE A 697 -25.08 2.54 8.82
CA ILE A 697 -25.29 1.44 7.89
C ILE A 697 -24.86 1.87 6.47
N PHE A 698 -25.33 3.03 6.03
CA PHE A 698 -24.97 3.51 4.69
C PHE A 698 -23.46 3.88 4.60
N GLU A 699 -22.88 4.40 5.67
CA GLU A 699 -21.42 4.61 5.72
C GLU A 699 -20.67 3.29 5.56
N LYS A 700 -21.15 2.21 6.17
CA LYS A 700 -20.59 0.86 5.95
C LYS A 700 -20.74 0.42 4.50
N LEU A 701 -21.86 0.71 3.84
CA LEU A 701 -22.04 0.44 2.42
C LEU A 701 -21.07 1.27 1.57
N LEU A 702 -20.86 2.55 1.88
CA LEU A 702 -19.82 3.36 1.22
C LEU A 702 -18.44 2.71 1.36
N SER A 703 -18.11 2.19 2.53
CA SER A 703 -16.82 1.50 2.75
C SER A 703 -16.65 0.23 1.92
N LEU A 704 -17.77 -0.44 1.56
CA LEU A 704 -17.75 -1.67 0.78
C LEU A 704 -17.72 -1.45 -0.73
N PHE A 705 -18.32 -0.35 -1.20
CA PHE A 705 -18.53 -0.08 -2.62
C PHE A 705 -17.64 1.03 -3.16
N CYS A 706 -17.24 2.00 -2.34
CA CYS A 706 -16.49 3.16 -2.76
C CYS A 706 -15.00 3.04 -2.48
N ARG A 707 -14.20 3.75 -3.26
CA ARG A 707 -12.74 3.82 -3.05
C ARG A 707 -12.43 4.59 -1.79
N HIS A 708 -11.58 4.01 -0.94
CA HIS A 708 -11.02 4.66 0.24
C HIS A 708 -9.94 5.68 -0.15
N LEU A 709 -9.93 6.78 0.55
CA LEU A 709 -8.90 7.82 0.50
C LEU A 709 -8.28 8.00 1.89
N ALA A 710 -7.17 8.72 1.97
CA ALA A 710 -6.55 9.04 3.24
C ALA A 710 -7.54 9.74 4.19
N GLY A 711 -7.48 9.41 5.50
CA GLY A 711 -8.38 9.98 6.51
C GLY A 711 -9.78 9.35 6.56
N GLU A 712 -9.92 8.09 6.14
CA GLU A 712 -11.20 7.34 6.14
C GLU A 712 -12.32 8.03 5.36
N VAL A 713 -11.99 8.73 4.29
CA VAL A 713 -12.92 9.41 3.39
C VAL A 713 -13.15 8.55 2.15
N TYR A 714 -14.36 8.55 1.61
CA TYR A 714 -14.73 7.78 0.42
C TYR A 714 -14.85 8.66 -0.81
N ASN A 715 -14.44 8.13 -1.97
CA ASN A 715 -14.65 8.79 -3.26
C ASN A 715 -16.02 8.37 -3.84
N LEU A 716 -16.96 9.30 -3.87
CA LEU A 716 -18.32 9.10 -4.30
C LEU A 716 -18.45 9.30 -5.83
N GLU A 717 -17.92 8.37 -6.62
CA GLU A 717 -18.11 8.37 -8.06
C GLU A 717 -19.36 7.56 -8.45
N LEU A 718 -20.06 7.97 -9.49
CA LEU A 718 -21.28 7.31 -9.99
C LEU A 718 -21.13 5.79 -10.14
N LYS A 719 -20.00 5.36 -10.70
CA LYS A 719 -19.72 3.94 -10.94
C LYS A 719 -19.68 3.09 -9.64
N TYR A 720 -19.39 3.72 -8.50
CA TYR A 720 -19.36 3.09 -7.18
C TYR A 720 -20.71 3.21 -6.47
N VAL A 721 -21.14 4.44 -6.22
CA VAL A 721 -22.37 4.68 -5.46
C VAL A 721 -23.63 4.18 -6.19
N GLY A 722 -23.57 4.17 -7.52
CA GLY A 722 -24.67 3.69 -8.36
C GLY A 722 -24.97 2.19 -8.19
N GLN A 723 -24.02 1.41 -7.71
CA GLN A 723 -24.15 -0.04 -7.49
C GLN A 723 -24.58 -0.39 -6.06
N ILE A 724 -24.68 0.57 -5.16
CA ILE A 724 -25.05 0.33 -3.77
C ILE A 724 -26.52 -0.14 -3.71
N PRO A 725 -26.81 -1.31 -3.11
CA PRO A 725 -28.16 -1.75 -2.85
C PRO A 725 -28.81 -0.90 -1.74
N ILE A 726 -29.94 -0.27 -2.04
CA ILE A 726 -30.68 0.58 -1.10
C ILE A 726 -32.15 0.12 -1.02
N PRO A 727 -32.85 0.40 0.08
CA PRO A 727 -34.25 0.07 0.20
C PRO A 727 -35.13 0.83 -0.81
N ASP A 728 -36.10 0.15 -1.40
CA ASP A 728 -37.15 0.81 -2.19
C ASP A 728 -38.26 1.29 -1.25
N LEU A 729 -38.26 2.57 -0.93
CA LEU A 729 -39.23 3.16 0.00
C LEU A 729 -40.68 3.12 -0.48
N ASN A 730 -40.94 2.87 -1.79
CA ASN A 730 -42.29 2.64 -2.29
C ASN A 730 -42.89 1.30 -1.81
N ARG A 731 -42.04 0.42 -1.25
CA ARG A 731 -42.46 -0.89 -0.70
C ARG A 731 -42.45 -0.94 0.81
N CYS A 732 -42.14 0.17 1.47
CA CYS A 732 -42.16 0.31 2.92
C CYS A 732 -43.49 0.84 3.40
N SER A 733 -43.80 0.67 4.70
CA SER A 733 -44.96 1.30 5.31
C SER A 733 -44.79 2.83 5.32
N GLU A 734 -45.90 3.55 5.10
CA GLU A 734 -45.89 5.01 5.13
C GLU A 734 -45.43 5.54 6.50
N ASP A 735 -45.82 4.92 7.60
CA ASP A 735 -45.38 5.30 8.96
C ASP A 735 -43.83 5.30 9.08
N LEU A 736 -43.17 4.29 8.51
CA LEU A 736 -41.71 4.23 8.53
C LEU A 736 -41.07 5.32 7.65
N VAL A 737 -41.70 5.57 6.50
CA VAL A 737 -41.23 6.64 5.57
C VAL A 737 -41.39 8.00 6.27
N ASP A 738 -42.51 8.25 6.96
CA ASP A 738 -42.76 9.49 7.69
C ASP A 738 -41.74 9.73 8.79
N ILE A 739 -41.41 8.70 9.60
CA ILE A 739 -40.41 8.80 10.67
C ILE A 739 -39.04 9.12 10.05
N LEU A 740 -38.63 8.42 8.99
CA LEU A 740 -37.36 8.67 8.32
C LEU A 740 -37.33 10.06 7.66
N ALA A 741 -38.46 10.51 7.09
CA ALA A 741 -38.57 11.84 6.50
C ALA A 741 -38.43 12.95 7.55
N ASP A 742 -39.01 12.78 8.72
CA ASP A 742 -38.85 13.72 9.83
C ASP A 742 -37.43 13.81 10.34
N LEU A 743 -36.72 12.66 10.42
CA LEU A 743 -35.31 12.64 10.73
C LEU A 743 -34.51 13.34 9.63
N GLY A 744 -34.81 13.08 8.35
CA GLY A 744 -34.17 13.73 7.22
C GLY A 744 -34.36 15.25 7.19
N ARG A 745 -35.58 15.74 7.49
CA ARG A 745 -35.86 17.18 7.66
C ARG A 745 -35.00 17.80 8.76
N LYS A 746 -34.87 17.11 9.90
CA LYS A 746 -34.01 17.57 11.01
C LYS A 746 -32.56 17.61 10.59
N ILE A 747 -32.06 16.59 9.88
CA ILE A 747 -30.68 16.54 9.37
C ILE A 747 -30.40 17.72 8.43
N VAL A 748 -31.26 17.93 7.44
CA VAL A 748 -31.08 19.03 6.46
C VAL A 748 -31.12 20.40 7.14
N ALA A 749 -31.95 20.56 8.18
CA ALA A 749 -32.10 21.83 8.89
C ALA A 749 -31.03 22.08 9.96
N LYS A 750 -30.63 21.05 10.73
CA LYS A 750 -29.83 21.20 11.96
C LYS A 750 -28.58 20.31 12.01
N GLY A 751 -28.40 19.42 11.04
CA GLY A 751 -27.28 18.50 10.96
C GLY A 751 -27.53 17.11 11.56
N VAL A 752 -26.69 16.15 11.17
CA VAL A 752 -26.73 14.76 11.65
C VAL A 752 -26.58 14.68 13.17
N ARG A 753 -25.80 15.57 13.75
CA ARG A 753 -25.58 15.63 15.21
C ARG A 753 -26.83 16.04 16.01
N SER A 754 -27.86 16.53 15.35
CA SER A 754 -29.10 16.99 16.00
C SER A 754 -30.09 15.86 16.24
N ILE A 755 -29.84 14.65 15.74
CA ILE A 755 -30.71 13.51 15.86
C ILE A 755 -30.08 12.41 16.72
N ASP A 756 -30.92 11.50 17.25
CA ASP A 756 -30.42 10.26 17.85
C ASP A 756 -29.95 9.31 16.75
N LYS A 757 -28.63 9.20 16.63
CA LYS A 757 -27.99 8.37 15.61
C LYS A 757 -28.26 6.89 15.84
N SER A 758 -28.34 6.44 17.09
CA SER A 758 -28.64 5.04 17.43
C SER A 758 -30.02 4.66 16.98
N PHE A 759 -31.01 5.53 17.20
CA PHE A 759 -32.39 5.33 16.75
C PHE A 759 -32.46 5.31 15.20
N LEU A 760 -31.76 6.22 14.51
CA LEU A 760 -31.70 6.19 13.05
C LEU A 760 -31.09 4.89 12.54
N ASP A 761 -29.98 4.45 13.14
CA ASP A 761 -29.27 3.24 12.72
C ASP A 761 -30.13 1.99 12.95
N GLU A 762 -30.93 1.92 14.03
CA GLU A 762 -31.88 0.83 14.29
C GLU A 762 -32.99 0.78 13.23
N LEU A 763 -33.58 1.94 12.89
CA LEU A 763 -34.58 2.04 11.84
C LEU A 763 -34.02 1.61 10.48
N VAL A 764 -32.86 2.13 10.12
CA VAL A 764 -32.22 1.79 8.83
C VAL A 764 -31.80 0.33 8.79
N LEU A 765 -31.30 -0.24 9.90
CA LEU A 765 -30.95 -1.66 9.97
C LEU A 765 -32.16 -2.58 9.75
N SER A 766 -33.35 -2.18 10.19
CA SER A 766 -34.59 -2.93 9.95
C SER A 766 -34.90 -3.10 8.45
N LEU A 767 -34.40 -2.18 7.60
CA LEU A 767 -34.54 -2.22 6.15
C LEU A 767 -33.53 -3.16 5.48
N TYR A 768 -32.55 -3.66 6.25
CA TYR A 768 -31.50 -4.57 5.78
C TYR A 768 -31.50 -5.88 6.59
N PRO A 769 -32.55 -6.72 6.46
CA PRO A 769 -32.72 -7.88 7.30
C PRO A 769 -31.58 -8.89 7.20
N GLY A 770 -31.00 -9.27 8.33
CA GLY A 770 -29.89 -10.22 8.43
C GLY A 770 -28.52 -9.60 8.17
N ILE A 771 -28.43 -8.28 8.09
CA ILE A 771 -27.15 -7.55 8.15
C ILE A 771 -26.91 -7.15 9.60
N HIS A 772 -25.72 -7.46 10.11
CA HIS A 772 -25.27 -7.06 11.43
C HIS A 772 -24.07 -6.13 11.26
N VAL A 773 -24.19 -4.91 11.74
CA VAL A 773 -23.10 -3.93 11.80
C VAL A 773 -22.74 -3.76 13.27
N LYS A 774 -21.51 -4.12 13.63
CA LYS A 774 -20.96 -3.90 14.96
C LYS A 774 -20.23 -2.57 15.03
#